data_85cf07cf779daddeba31f2534ff11260
#
_entry.id   85cf07cf779daddeba31f2534ff11260
#
_cell.length_a   1.000
_cell.length_b   1.000
_cell.length_c   1.000
_cell.angle_alpha   90.00
_cell.angle_beta   90.00
_cell.angle_gamma   90.00
#
_symmetry.space_group_name_H-M   'P 1'
#
loop_
_entity.id
_entity.type
_entity.pdbx_description
1 polymer ?
#
loop_
_entity_poly.entity_id
_entity_poly.type
_entity_poly.pdbx_seq_one_letter_code
_entity_poly.pdbx_strand_id
1 'polypeptide(L)'
;MTIKKLIRRSLRTILALILILGLAIGILLNFIFTPEKITPKALAIANEYLIGEVACERIELTFFSSFPNFGLTFRNGALLPDPGYPDQDTLVQFKEANLSFNLYKFLKQNEVDIKNIQLEKPQLYFHLDSLGGSNWNILKPTDTLQQTQDSTGNFKLNDVRIRKFEINHAKARYKDELSQLTHAINDFNLVLKMTKTDKGLGLDVKNFNREIAIYKTPDNPYKIDKTGVNAELYLSFADTILHVNKSDFAMNDIHFQNRGSIAFFPHQKRSLIHLESELSTNSLKNFLELVPSRFLAKQAITTSGNLKMHLSTNGYYDKEHYPKVEAKISLNDASIAYKDFPGKIDQLNTEITTAFDWDKPENAFAKIEKLDIVGTGIDVHTTANIQQLLANPQFEVQLDADIDLTKFYESFPVDKSITASGEIHTHVTTNFLLSELQENHYEKIDLQGEVSLKKMFLASAKDSISLHSEKLNAQFYKQTDTYHTLATKIELLDSDVHFKKLLEASAEKLTGKVWVKQTGERQARLNGDIDLEKFKFQAKDSIRGFIQNAEVKAQVFPKEENRNIYMTSQFTIDSVAVSQQKAFVAIQQGNYDIELTRNAPKKWSPKGSVSFKNLMAYDPKFVHRLKMPASKIEFEKDNFNLDHAEVEFGDSQVELTGKLD
;
A
#
# COMPACT_ATOMS: atom_id res chain seq x y z
N MET A 1 -23.43 26.17 77.42
CA MET A 1 -23.64 25.24 76.26
C MET A 1 -23.69 26.12 75.02
N THR A 2 -22.62 26.09 74.16
CA THR A 2 -22.38 27.06 73.09
C THR A 2 -23.42 26.91 71.98
N ILE A 3 -23.96 28.03 71.49
CA ILE A 3 -24.97 28.17 70.40
C ILE A 3 -24.61 27.30 69.21
N LYS A 4 -23.33 27.12 68.87
CA LYS A 4 -22.85 26.23 67.82
C LYS A 4 -23.17 24.73 68.04
N LYS A 5 -23.24 24.27 69.30
CA LYS A 5 -23.64 22.88 69.62
C LYS A 5 -25.14 22.65 69.45
N LEU A 6 -25.94 23.71 69.73
CA LEU A 6 -27.40 23.67 69.58
C LEU A 6 -27.79 23.65 68.07
N ILE A 7 -27.15 24.51 67.27
CA ILE A 7 -27.37 24.57 65.79
C ILE A 7 -26.93 23.26 65.15
N ARG A 8 -25.81 22.65 65.53
CA ARG A 8 -25.39 21.32 65.00
C ARG A 8 -26.37 20.17 65.40
N ARG A 9 -26.97 20.25 66.62
CA ARG A 9 -27.97 19.23 67.02
C ARG A 9 -29.26 19.41 66.27
N SER A 10 -29.81 20.63 66.12
CA SER A 10 -30.98 20.89 65.35
C SER A 10 -30.80 20.57 63.85
N LEU A 11 -29.65 20.86 63.28
CA LEU A 11 -29.34 20.50 61.90
C LEU A 11 -29.31 18.96 61.68
N ARG A 12 -28.76 18.20 62.64
CA ARG A 12 -28.75 16.72 62.62
C ARG A 12 -30.16 16.14 62.79
N THR A 13 -30.99 16.73 63.67
CA THR A 13 -32.39 16.27 63.85
C THR A 13 -33.23 16.60 62.63
N ILE A 14 -33.07 17.74 62.02
CA ILE A 14 -33.77 18.09 60.77
C ILE A 14 -33.33 17.14 59.62
N LEU A 15 -32.03 16.87 59.50
CA LEU A 15 -31.52 15.93 58.50
C LEU A 15 -32.03 14.50 58.73
N ALA A 16 -32.10 14.06 59.99
CA ALA A 16 -32.66 12.75 60.37
C ALA A 16 -34.17 12.68 60.09
N LEU A 17 -34.92 13.75 60.34
CA LEU A 17 -36.35 13.85 60.00
C LEU A 17 -36.60 13.80 58.49
N ILE A 18 -35.81 14.50 57.72
CA ILE A 18 -35.86 14.47 56.27
C ILE A 18 -35.56 13.06 55.75
N LEU A 19 -34.55 12.38 56.32
CA LEU A 19 -34.20 11.00 55.95
C LEU A 19 -35.33 10.02 56.31
N ILE A 20 -35.92 10.14 57.49
CA ILE A 20 -37.04 9.29 57.94
C ILE A 20 -38.29 9.53 57.09
N LEU A 21 -38.58 10.81 56.77
CA LEU A 21 -39.69 11.15 55.88
C LEU A 21 -39.47 10.62 54.46
N GLY A 22 -38.25 10.72 53.95
CA GLY A 22 -37.86 10.14 52.65
C GLY A 22 -37.99 8.62 52.62
N LEU A 23 -37.60 7.95 53.72
CA LEU A 23 -37.75 6.52 53.89
C LEU A 23 -39.23 6.11 53.96
N ALA A 24 -40.04 6.84 54.73
CA ALA A 24 -41.50 6.59 54.85
C ALA A 24 -42.23 6.79 53.49
N ILE A 25 -41.89 7.83 52.76
CA ILE A 25 -42.41 8.08 51.41
C ILE A 25 -41.97 6.95 50.46
N GLY A 26 -40.74 6.51 50.51
CA GLY A 26 -40.23 5.41 49.68
C GLY A 26 -40.95 4.09 49.93
N ILE A 27 -41.20 3.76 51.22
CA ILE A 27 -41.97 2.58 51.60
C ILE A 27 -43.45 2.70 51.16
N LEU A 28 -44.07 3.87 51.33
CA LEU A 28 -45.44 4.13 50.90
C LEU A 28 -45.62 4.00 49.38
N LEU A 29 -44.69 4.57 48.62
CA LEU A 29 -44.67 4.47 47.15
C LEU A 29 -44.51 3.01 46.68
N ASN A 30 -43.64 2.24 47.34
CA ASN A 30 -43.46 0.82 47.00
C ASN A 30 -44.72 -0.04 47.30
N PHE A 31 -45.56 0.41 48.23
CA PHE A 31 -46.84 -0.27 48.56
C PHE A 31 -47.97 0.11 47.59
N ILE A 32 -47.93 1.33 47.04
CA ILE A 32 -48.93 1.84 46.08
C ILE A 32 -48.61 1.36 44.65
N PHE A 33 -47.34 1.34 44.29
CA PHE A 33 -46.87 1.01 42.94
C PHE A 33 -46.24 -0.39 42.89
N THR A 34 -47.08 -1.40 43.06
CA THR A 34 -46.66 -2.81 42.97
C THR A 34 -46.38 -3.21 41.50
N PRO A 35 -45.48 -4.18 41.25
CA PRO A 35 -45.16 -4.65 39.90
C PRO A 35 -46.41 -5.08 39.10
N GLU A 36 -47.39 -5.70 39.74
CA GLU A 36 -48.63 -6.17 39.11
C GLU A 36 -49.48 -5.02 38.53
N LYS A 37 -49.36 -3.81 39.12
CA LYS A 37 -50.09 -2.62 38.67
C LYS A 37 -49.30 -1.81 37.64
N ILE A 38 -47.97 -1.74 37.82
CA ILE A 38 -47.10 -0.92 36.96
C ILE A 38 -46.83 -1.62 35.65
N THR A 39 -46.51 -2.93 35.67
CA THR A 39 -46.04 -3.66 34.47
C THR A 39 -47.01 -3.53 33.29
N PRO A 40 -48.34 -3.83 33.43
CA PRO A 40 -49.23 -3.75 32.27
C PRO A 40 -49.39 -2.32 31.74
N LYS A 41 -49.41 -1.31 32.64
CA LYS A 41 -49.55 0.09 32.22
C LYS A 41 -48.30 0.61 31.51
N ALA A 42 -47.13 0.32 32.04
CA ALA A 42 -45.85 0.75 31.43
C ALA A 42 -45.59 0.07 30.07
N LEU A 43 -45.92 -1.23 29.95
CA LEU A 43 -45.80 -1.94 28.67
C LEU A 43 -46.82 -1.40 27.64
N ALA A 44 -48.08 -1.12 28.05
CA ALA A 44 -49.06 -0.55 27.15
C ALA A 44 -48.60 0.81 26.58
N ILE A 45 -48.07 1.69 27.44
CA ILE A 45 -47.51 2.99 27.02
C ILE A 45 -46.30 2.79 26.08
N ALA A 46 -45.36 1.90 26.41
CA ALA A 46 -44.19 1.66 25.56
C ALA A 46 -44.59 1.14 24.18
N ASN A 47 -45.49 0.19 24.10
CA ASN A 47 -45.93 -0.44 22.85
C ASN A 47 -46.85 0.48 22.00
N GLU A 48 -47.40 1.55 22.56
CA GLU A 48 -48.11 2.58 21.79
C GLU A 48 -47.22 3.27 20.78
N TYR A 49 -45.93 3.44 21.08
CA TYR A 49 -44.95 4.14 20.26
C TYR A 49 -44.11 3.21 19.35
N LEU A 50 -44.26 1.90 19.50
CA LEU A 50 -43.49 0.91 18.77
C LEU A 50 -44.31 0.23 17.68
N ILE A 51 -43.70 -0.07 16.54
CA ILE A 51 -44.21 -1.03 15.56
C ILE A 51 -43.90 -2.45 16.07
N GLY A 52 -42.69 -2.64 16.65
CA GLY A 52 -42.32 -3.83 17.37
C GLY A 52 -43.00 -3.92 18.73
N GLU A 53 -42.60 -4.87 19.56
CA GLU A 53 -43.20 -5.10 20.87
C GLU A 53 -42.12 -5.18 21.97
N VAL A 54 -42.36 -4.49 23.09
CA VAL A 54 -41.63 -4.67 24.34
C VAL A 54 -42.42 -5.60 25.26
N ALA A 55 -41.75 -6.66 25.70
CA ALA A 55 -42.27 -7.57 26.72
C ALA A 55 -41.25 -7.68 27.87
N CYS A 56 -41.74 -7.82 29.11
CA CYS A 56 -40.91 -8.17 30.26
C CYS A 56 -41.73 -8.90 31.32
N GLU A 57 -41.03 -9.64 32.17
CA GLU A 57 -41.65 -10.41 33.25
C GLU A 57 -42.30 -9.48 34.27
N ARG A 58 -41.57 -8.45 34.72
CA ARG A 58 -42.09 -7.48 35.72
C ARG A 58 -41.30 -6.16 35.65
N ILE A 59 -41.99 -5.09 36.06
CA ILE A 59 -41.43 -3.76 36.23
C ILE A 59 -41.54 -3.37 37.69
N GLU A 60 -40.40 -3.05 38.30
CA GLU A 60 -40.26 -2.66 39.71
C GLU A 60 -39.97 -1.17 39.82
N LEU A 61 -40.65 -0.48 40.75
CA LEU A 61 -40.30 0.91 41.07
C LEU A 61 -39.10 0.90 42.04
N THR A 62 -38.02 1.59 41.69
CA THR A 62 -36.83 1.73 42.53
C THR A 62 -36.63 3.19 42.96
N PHE A 63 -36.61 3.42 44.28
CA PHE A 63 -36.39 4.76 44.83
C PHE A 63 -35.03 4.89 45.46
N PHE A 64 -34.63 3.93 46.27
CA PHE A 64 -33.39 4.07 47.08
C PHE A 64 -32.11 4.00 46.28
N SER A 65 -32.04 3.20 45.22
CA SER A 65 -30.87 3.07 44.36
C SER A 65 -30.72 4.25 43.38
N SER A 66 -31.80 4.98 43.12
CA SER A 66 -31.84 6.09 42.15
C SER A 66 -32.07 7.46 42.81
N PHE A 67 -32.11 7.55 44.17
CA PHE A 67 -32.36 8.80 44.89
C PHE A 67 -31.39 9.94 44.47
N PRO A 68 -31.86 11.18 44.26
CA PRO A 68 -33.22 11.69 44.42
C PRO A 68 -34.16 11.49 43.21
N ASN A 69 -33.77 10.64 42.25
CA ASN A 69 -34.61 10.29 41.10
C ASN A 69 -35.45 9.04 41.40
N PHE A 70 -36.45 8.80 40.60
CA PHE A 70 -37.20 7.57 40.58
C PHE A 70 -36.67 6.66 39.48
N GLY A 71 -36.61 5.37 39.70
CA GLY A 71 -36.22 4.37 38.74
C GLY A 71 -37.30 3.35 38.48
N LEU A 72 -37.33 2.84 37.27
CA LEU A 72 -38.02 1.64 36.87
C LEU A 72 -37.00 0.59 36.51
N THR A 73 -37.08 -0.58 37.12
CA THR A 73 -36.26 -1.74 36.78
C THR A 73 -37.12 -2.76 36.05
N PHE A 74 -36.78 -3.02 34.81
CA PHE A 74 -37.42 -4.04 33.98
C PHE A 74 -36.64 -5.33 34.14
N ARG A 75 -37.31 -6.42 34.47
CA ARG A 75 -36.74 -7.74 34.71
C ARG A 75 -37.09 -8.68 33.56
N ASN A 76 -36.08 -9.39 33.06
CA ASN A 76 -36.21 -10.41 32.01
C ASN A 76 -37.07 -9.92 30.85
N GLY A 77 -36.57 -8.89 30.16
CA GLY A 77 -37.31 -8.25 29.07
C GLY A 77 -36.74 -8.56 27.70
N ALA A 78 -37.59 -8.35 26.72
CA ALA A 78 -37.25 -8.49 25.31
C ALA A 78 -37.91 -7.35 24.50
N LEU A 79 -37.20 -6.93 23.45
CA LEU A 79 -37.68 -6.04 22.40
C LEU A 79 -37.72 -6.85 21.11
N LEU A 80 -38.92 -7.02 20.59
CA LEU A 80 -39.16 -7.76 19.36
C LEU A 80 -39.19 -6.81 18.17
N PRO A 81 -38.76 -7.25 16.97
CA PRO A 81 -38.85 -6.46 15.75
C PRO A 81 -40.29 -6.22 15.31
N ASP A 82 -40.47 -5.49 14.22
CA ASP A 82 -41.76 -5.37 13.53
C ASP A 82 -42.30 -6.78 13.17
N PRO A 83 -43.56 -7.13 13.50
CA PRO A 83 -44.15 -8.39 13.08
C PRO A 83 -44.15 -8.66 11.59
N GLY A 84 -44.05 -7.61 10.76
CA GLY A 84 -43.89 -7.71 9.30
C GLY A 84 -42.48 -7.97 8.82
N TYR A 85 -41.48 -7.91 9.70
CA TYR A 85 -40.10 -8.18 9.32
C TYR A 85 -39.82 -9.69 9.18
N PRO A 86 -39.12 -10.15 8.11
CA PRO A 86 -38.96 -11.58 7.85
C PRO A 86 -38.26 -12.36 8.96
N ASP A 87 -37.23 -11.76 9.59
CA ASP A 87 -36.47 -12.35 10.68
C ASP A 87 -37.08 -11.88 12.02
N GLN A 88 -37.72 -12.81 12.73
CA GLN A 88 -38.43 -12.57 14.00
C GLN A 88 -37.52 -12.83 15.22
N ASP A 89 -36.20 -12.96 15.04
CA ASP A 89 -35.27 -13.06 16.15
C ASP A 89 -35.33 -11.79 17.03
N THR A 90 -35.27 -12.00 18.34
CA THR A 90 -35.39 -10.92 19.34
C THR A 90 -34.29 -9.86 19.14
N LEU A 91 -34.67 -8.62 18.84
CA LEU A 91 -33.76 -7.50 18.62
C LEU A 91 -32.90 -7.21 19.87
N VAL A 92 -33.52 -7.16 21.05
CA VAL A 92 -32.84 -6.96 22.32
C VAL A 92 -33.42 -7.88 23.36
N GLN A 93 -32.58 -8.69 23.99
CA GLN A 93 -32.93 -9.46 25.17
C GLN A 93 -32.07 -9.00 26.33
N PHE A 94 -32.67 -8.71 27.48
CA PHE A 94 -31.91 -8.25 28.65
C PHE A 94 -32.43 -8.93 29.92
N LYS A 95 -31.48 -9.15 30.86
CA LYS A 95 -31.79 -9.64 32.17
C LYS A 95 -32.36 -8.52 33.06
N GLU A 96 -31.79 -7.33 32.92
CA GLU A 96 -32.16 -6.15 33.68
C GLU A 96 -31.96 -4.89 32.83
N ALA A 97 -32.99 -4.01 32.84
CA ALA A 97 -32.88 -2.67 32.29
C ALA A 97 -33.37 -1.67 33.35
N ASN A 98 -32.52 -0.68 33.62
CA ASN A 98 -32.78 0.36 34.60
C ASN A 98 -33.05 1.70 33.90
N LEU A 99 -34.19 2.30 34.18
CA LEU A 99 -34.56 3.60 33.68
C LEU A 99 -34.74 4.56 34.85
N SER A 100 -34.02 5.66 34.91
CA SER A 100 -34.22 6.70 35.93
C SER A 100 -34.76 7.99 35.32
N PHE A 101 -35.70 8.60 36.00
CA PHE A 101 -36.39 9.81 35.54
C PHE A 101 -36.68 10.79 36.67
N ASN A 102 -37.00 12.05 36.32
CA ASN A 102 -37.32 13.10 37.25
C ASN A 102 -38.81 13.02 37.64
N LEU A 103 -39.14 12.45 38.83
CA LEU A 103 -40.51 12.31 39.29
C LEU A 103 -41.25 13.64 39.42
N TYR A 104 -40.58 14.71 39.84
CA TYR A 104 -41.22 16.02 40.03
C TYR A 104 -41.75 16.54 38.68
N LYS A 105 -40.96 16.45 37.63
CA LYS A 105 -41.36 16.85 36.28
C LYS A 105 -42.49 15.95 35.75
N PHE A 106 -42.39 14.66 35.98
CA PHE A 106 -43.41 13.68 35.61
C PHE A 106 -44.76 13.99 36.25
N LEU A 107 -44.81 14.24 37.58
CA LEU A 107 -46.07 14.46 38.31
C LEU A 107 -46.63 15.87 38.13
N LYS A 108 -45.79 16.89 37.97
CA LYS A 108 -46.24 18.31 37.95
C LYS A 108 -46.35 18.87 36.52
N GLN A 109 -45.56 18.39 35.59
CA GLN A 109 -45.46 18.95 34.25
C GLN A 109 -45.85 17.96 33.12
N ASN A 110 -46.23 16.72 33.49
CA ASN A 110 -46.42 15.62 32.51
C ASN A 110 -45.26 15.46 31.52
N GLU A 111 -44.03 15.78 31.97
CA GLU A 111 -42.79 15.74 31.16
C GLU A 111 -41.97 14.50 31.59
N VAL A 112 -41.57 13.66 30.61
CA VAL A 112 -40.67 12.50 30.84
C VAL A 112 -39.22 12.92 30.64
N ASP A 113 -38.57 13.38 31.74
CA ASP A 113 -37.13 13.71 31.75
C ASP A 113 -36.33 12.47 32.19
N ILE A 114 -35.93 11.64 31.23
CA ILE A 114 -35.13 10.45 31.47
C ILE A 114 -33.69 10.86 31.73
N LYS A 115 -33.15 10.51 32.88
CA LYS A 115 -31.77 10.84 33.27
C LYS A 115 -30.80 9.77 32.86
N ASN A 116 -31.14 8.51 33.06
CA ASN A 116 -30.28 7.38 32.76
C ASN A 116 -31.09 6.19 32.28
N ILE A 117 -30.59 5.54 31.23
CA ILE A 117 -31.00 4.21 30.78
C ILE A 117 -29.77 3.33 30.88
N GLN A 118 -29.89 2.19 31.57
CA GLN A 118 -28.81 1.22 31.74
C GLN A 118 -29.33 -0.18 31.42
N LEU A 119 -28.57 -0.86 30.56
CA LEU A 119 -28.82 -2.26 30.20
C LEU A 119 -27.70 -3.14 30.72
N GLU A 120 -28.05 -4.18 31.47
CA GLU A 120 -27.07 -5.13 32.01
C GLU A 120 -27.15 -6.45 31.27
N LYS A 121 -25.97 -6.83 30.73
CA LYS A 121 -25.77 -8.08 29.98
C LYS A 121 -26.82 -8.32 28.89
N PRO A 122 -27.16 -7.31 28.07
CA PRO A 122 -28.12 -7.54 27.01
C PRO A 122 -27.50 -8.39 25.91
N GLN A 123 -28.36 -9.13 25.21
CA GLN A 123 -28.07 -9.77 23.93
C GLN A 123 -28.74 -8.92 22.85
N LEU A 124 -27.95 -8.42 21.92
CA LEU A 124 -28.38 -7.53 20.85
C LEU A 124 -28.24 -8.28 19.52
N TYR A 125 -29.31 -8.32 18.73
CA TYR A 125 -29.30 -8.91 17.42
C TYR A 125 -29.79 -7.92 16.38
N PHE A 126 -28.92 -7.45 15.53
CA PHE A 126 -29.21 -6.57 14.41
C PHE A 126 -29.11 -7.33 13.09
N HIS A 127 -30.15 -7.22 12.27
CA HIS A 127 -30.23 -7.89 10.98
C HIS A 127 -30.60 -6.91 9.87
N LEU A 128 -29.78 -6.89 8.81
CA LEU A 128 -30.03 -6.22 7.55
C LEU A 128 -30.28 -7.30 6.50
N ASP A 129 -31.48 -7.30 5.93
CA ASP A 129 -31.86 -8.29 4.92
C ASP A 129 -31.29 -7.98 3.53
N SER A 130 -31.48 -8.89 2.59
CA SER A 130 -31.00 -8.77 1.20
C SER A 130 -31.70 -7.65 0.40
N LEU A 131 -32.79 -7.10 0.88
CA LEU A 131 -33.55 -6.00 0.27
C LEU A 131 -33.22 -4.65 0.90
N GLY A 132 -32.38 -4.61 1.94
CA GLY A 132 -32.01 -3.40 2.71
C GLY A 132 -32.99 -3.06 3.83
N GLY A 133 -33.93 -3.96 4.15
CA GLY A 133 -34.80 -3.87 5.34
C GLY A 133 -33.99 -4.19 6.61
N SER A 134 -34.40 -3.61 7.76
CA SER A 134 -33.69 -3.79 9.02
C SER A 134 -34.64 -4.12 10.17
N ASN A 135 -34.24 -5.02 11.07
CA ASN A 135 -35.04 -5.42 12.22
C ASN A 135 -35.10 -4.36 13.33
N TRP A 136 -34.28 -3.31 13.27
CA TRP A 136 -34.25 -2.23 14.28
C TRP A 136 -35.11 -1.02 13.92
N ASN A 137 -35.83 -1.04 12.82
CA ASN A 137 -36.80 0.00 12.48
C ASN A 137 -38.13 -0.25 13.20
N ILE A 138 -38.14 0.01 14.52
CA ILE A 138 -39.22 -0.37 15.41
C ILE A 138 -40.08 0.80 15.88
N LEU A 139 -39.74 2.05 15.52
CA LEU A 139 -40.48 3.25 15.95
C LEU A 139 -41.57 3.58 14.94
N LYS A 140 -42.80 3.88 15.46
CA LYS A 140 -43.89 4.41 14.61
C LYS A 140 -43.49 5.79 14.04
N PRO A 141 -43.80 6.10 12.77
CA PRO A 141 -43.64 7.42 12.22
C PRO A 141 -44.39 8.49 13.02
N THR A 142 -43.77 9.67 13.19
CA THR A 142 -44.32 10.75 14.02
C THR A 142 -45.69 11.25 13.53
N ASP A 143 -45.97 11.15 12.23
CA ASP A 143 -47.25 11.56 11.61
C ASP A 143 -48.41 10.66 12.02
N THR A 144 -48.15 9.40 12.35
CA THR A 144 -49.16 8.42 12.81
C THR A 144 -49.56 8.66 14.27
N LEU A 145 -48.71 9.27 15.06
CA LEU A 145 -48.96 9.54 16.49
C LEU A 145 -49.86 10.76 16.73
N GLN A 146 -50.16 11.58 15.73
CA GLN A 146 -51.06 12.74 15.85
C GLN A 146 -52.55 12.42 15.66
N GLN A 147 -52.90 11.20 15.23
CA GLN A 147 -54.30 10.83 14.95
C GLN A 147 -55.05 10.10 16.07
N THR A 148 -54.39 9.72 17.18
CA THR A 148 -55.07 9.10 18.34
C THR A 148 -55.39 10.15 19.39
N GLN A 149 -56.49 10.87 19.17
CA GLN A 149 -57.03 11.90 20.08
C GLN A 149 -57.82 11.38 21.27
N ASP A 150 -57.87 10.08 21.55
CA ASP A 150 -58.68 9.49 22.62
C ASP A 150 -57.87 8.52 23.52
N SER A 151 -56.82 8.99 24.15
CA SER A 151 -56.25 8.29 25.31
C SER A 151 -56.21 9.19 26.53
N THR A 152 -56.84 8.74 27.59
CA THR A 152 -56.96 9.36 28.91
C THR A 152 -55.63 9.46 29.68
N GLY A 153 -54.67 10.14 29.07
CA GLY A 153 -53.39 10.49 29.69
C GLY A 153 -52.60 11.40 28.77
N ASN A 154 -52.70 12.72 29.04
CA ASN A 154 -51.93 13.77 28.32
C ASN A 154 -50.43 13.66 28.54
N PHE A 155 -49.78 12.55 28.15
CA PHE A 155 -48.33 12.46 28.11
C PHE A 155 -47.83 12.90 26.75
N LYS A 156 -47.30 14.11 26.68
CA LYS A 156 -46.56 14.57 25.50
C LYS A 156 -45.14 14.06 25.61
N LEU A 157 -44.75 13.05 24.82
CA LEU A 157 -43.37 12.58 24.65
C LEU A 157 -42.48 13.58 23.88
N ASN A 158 -42.99 14.78 23.59
CA ASN A 158 -42.32 15.79 22.82
C ASN A 158 -41.00 16.31 23.44
N ASP A 159 -40.63 15.88 24.65
CA ASP A 159 -39.42 16.30 25.36
C ASP A 159 -38.75 15.13 26.12
N VAL A 160 -38.61 13.97 25.50
CA VAL A 160 -37.77 12.90 26.08
C VAL A 160 -36.31 13.33 26.03
N ARG A 161 -35.75 13.65 27.19
CA ARG A 161 -34.32 14.06 27.33
C ARG A 161 -33.58 12.92 28.00
N ILE A 162 -32.86 12.13 27.22
CA ILE A 162 -31.96 11.13 27.76
C ILE A 162 -30.61 11.81 28.00
N ARG A 163 -30.11 11.79 29.24
CA ARG A 163 -28.80 12.41 29.59
C ARG A 163 -27.68 11.39 29.56
N LYS A 164 -27.97 10.15 29.88
CA LYS A 164 -26.98 9.09 29.91
C LYS A 164 -27.64 7.77 29.49
N PHE A 165 -26.94 7.07 28.60
CA PHE A 165 -27.27 5.73 28.16
C PHE A 165 -26.08 4.82 28.39
N GLU A 166 -26.28 3.68 29.06
CA GLU A 166 -25.25 2.71 29.42
C GLU A 166 -25.65 1.32 28.97
N ILE A 167 -24.69 0.63 28.40
CA ILE A 167 -24.75 -0.81 28.12
C ILE A 167 -23.55 -1.45 28.79
N ASN A 168 -23.77 -2.46 29.62
CA ASN A 168 -22.69 -3.17 30.30
C ASN A 168 -22.70 -4.65 29.90
N HIS A 169 -21.52 -5.15 29.51
CA HIS A 169 -21.28 -6.57 29.22
C HIS A 169 -22.26 -7.19 28.20
N ALA A 170 -22.61 -6.44 27.15
CA ALA A 170 -23.48 -6.93 26.09
C ALA A 170 -22.77 -7.96 25.19
N LYS A 171 -23.58 -8.83 24.60
CA LYS A 171 -23.22 -9.57 23.40
C LYS A 171 -24.02 -9.00 22.23
N ALA A 172 -23.35 -8.60 21.18
CA ALA A 172 -24.00 -8.07 20.00
C ALA A 172 -23.67 -8.92 18.77
N ARG A 173 -24.66 -9.15 17.92
CA ARG A 173 -24.51 -9.80 16.64
C ARG A 173 -25.17 -8.92 15.58
N TYR A 174 -24.43 -8.60 14.53
CA TYR A 174 -24.94 -7.90 13.36
C TYR A 174 -24.76 -8.80 12.13
N LYS A 175 -25.86 -9.16 11.51
CA LYS A 175 -25.89 -9.95 10.27
C LYS A 175 -26.28 -9.04 9.12
N ASP A 176 -25.42 -8.95 8.12
CA ASP A 176 -25.64 -8.17 6.90
C ASP A 176 -25.67 -9.12 5.71
N GLU A 177 -26.86 -9.30 5.14
CA GLU A 177 -27.07 -10.18 3.99
C GLU A 177 -26.59 -9.54 2.67
N LEU A 178 -26.53 -8.21 2.58
CA LEU A 178 -26.04 -7.52 1.38
C LEU A 178 -24.53 -7.74 1.21
N SER A 179 -23.77 -7.58 2.27
CA SER A 179 -22.31 -7.82 2.27
C SER A 179 -21.91 -9.26 2.54
N GLN A 180 -22.88 -10.13 2.92
CA GLN A 180 -22.66 -11.51 3.37
C GLN A 180 -21.69 -11.61 4.57
N LEU A 181 -21.71 -10.60 5.44
CA LEU A 181 -20.86 -10.52 6.63
C LEU A 181 -21.69 -10.69 7.89
N THR A 182 -21.13 -11.38 8.88
CA THR A 182 -21.66 -11.41 10.23
C THR A 182 -20.61 -10.88 11.20
N HIS A 183 -21.00 -9.90 12.00
CA HIS A 183 -20.16 -9.35 13.05
C HIS A 183 -20.68 -9.82 14.41
N ALA A 184 -19.81 -10.35 15.24
CA ALA A 184 -20.11 -10.68 16.62
C ALA A 184 -19.19 -9.85 17.53
N ILE A 185 -19.80 -9.21 18.52
CA ILE A 185 -19.10 -8.36 19.48
C ILE A 185 -19.33 -8.97 20.86
N ASN A 186 -18.24 -9.28 21.53
CA ASN A 186 -18.25 -9.84 22.88
C ASN A 186 -17.82 -8.79 23.90
N ASP A 187 -18.49 -8.80 25.05
CA ASP A 187 -18.25 -7.89 26.16
C ASP A 187 -18.31 -6.41 25.73
N PHE A 188 -19.39 -6.07 25.01
CA PHE A 188 -19.64 -4.71 24.55
C PHE A 188 -20.09 -3.82 25.72
N ASN A 189 -19.36 -2.73 25.91
CA ASN A 189 -19.67 -1.74 26.94
C ASN A 189 -19.78 -0.37 26.28
N LEU A 190 -20.84 0.36 26.57
CA LEU A 190 -21.10 1.69 26.01
C LEU A 190 -21.58 2.64 27.10
N VAL A 191 -20.98 3.81 27.18
CA VAL A 191 -21.49 4.95 27.94
C VAL A 191 -21.63 6.11 26.97
N LEU A 192 -22.85 6.56 26.78
CA LEU A 192 -23.18 7.74 25.98
C LEU A 192 -23.80 8.80 26.93
N LYS A 193 -23.14 9.94 27.08
CA LYS A 193 -23.69 11.11 27.77
C LYS A 193 -24.11 12.14 26.75
N MET A 194 -25.28 12.71 26.96
CA MET A 194 -25.89 13.69 26.07
C MET A 194 -26.18 14.97 26.84
N THR A 195 -25.76 16.10 26.26
CA THR A 195 -26.00 17.43 26.81
C THR A 195 -26.65 18.28 25.72
N LYS A 196 -27.97 18.54 25.85
CA LYS A 196 -28.70 19.38 24.90
C LYS A 196 -28.64 20.83 25.34
N THR A 197 -28.26 21.70 24.41
CA THR A 197 -28.32 23.17 24.55
C THR A 197 -29.22 23.74 23.47
N ASP A 198 -29.57 25.02 23.57
CA ASP A 198 -30.38 25.70 22.55
C ASP A 198 -29.68 25.77 21.17
N LYS A 199 -28.35 25.64 21.15
CA LYS A 199 -27.54 25.74 19.92
C LYS A 199 -27.15 24.38 19.33
N GLY A 200 -27.29 23.29 20.10
CA GLY A 200 -26.87 21.98 19.61
C GLY A 200 -26.86 20.88 20.67
N LEU A 201 -26.33 19.71 20.28
CA LEU A 201 -26.26 18.49 21.08
C LEU A 201 -24.80 18.09 21.30
N GLY A 202 -24.34 18.13 22.54
CA GLY A 202 -23.05 17.56 22.96
C GLY A 202 -23.20 16.07 23.25
N LEU A 203 -22.26 15.26 22.76
CA LEU A 203 -22.18 13.82 22.93
C LEU A 203 -20.81 13.44 23.47
N ASP A 204 -20.76 12.76 24.62
CA ASP A 204 -19.57 12.14 25.20
C ASP A 204 -19.75 10.62 25.10
N VAL A 205 -18.97 9.99 24.24
CA VAL A 205 -19.08 8.57 23.89
C VAL A 205 -17.89 7.82 24.44
N LYS A 206 -18.14 6.77 25.24
CA LYS A 206 -17.11 5.82 25.70
C LYS A 206 -17.59 4.42 25.38
N ASN A 207 -16.78 3.71 24.64
CA ASN A 207 -17.04 2.31 24.29
C ASN A 207 -15.80 1.48 24.54
N PHE A 208 -15.99 0.24 24.96
CA PHE A 208 -14.94 -0.76 25.06
C PHE A 208 -15.52 -2.13 24.73
N ASN A 209 -14.81 -2.90 23.89
CA ASN A 209 -15.15 -4.27 23.55
C ASN A 209 -13.93 -5.15 23.75
N ARG A 210 -14.15 -6.34 24.29
CA ARG A 210 -13.09 -7.32 24.47
C ARG A 210 -12.65 -7.94 23.14
N GLU A 211 -13.61 -8.29 22.30
CA GLU A 211 -13.37 -8.94 21.01
C GLU A 211 -14.49 -8.57 20.02
N ILE A 212 -14.09 -8.28 18.80
CA ILE A 212 -15.00 -8.24 17.64
C ILE A 212 -14.56 -9.36 16.70
N ALA A 213 -15.46 -10.26 16.34
CA ALA A 213 -15.25 -11.32 15.38
C ALA A 213 -16.06 -11.02 14.10
N ILE A 214 -15.41 -11.02 12.95
CA ILE A 214 -16.05 -10.80 11.65
C ILE A 214 -16.01 -12.12 10.87
N TYR A 215 -17.18 -12.66 10.57
CA TYR A 215 -17.36 -13.92 9.86
C TYR A 215 -17.69 -13.63 8.40
N LYS A 216 -16.80 -14.03 7.51
CA LYS A 216 -17.06 -14.11 6.07
C LYS A 216 -17.50 -15.51 5.66
N THR A 217 -17.07 -16.51 6.42
CA THR A 217 -17.51 -17.91 6.38
C THR A 217 -17.70 -18.39 7.83
N PRO A 218 -18.59 -19.35 8.11
CA PRO A 218 -18.90 -19.76 9.50
C PRO A 218 -17.69 -20.22 10.32
N ASP A 219 -16.65 -20.76 9.69
CA ASP A 219 -15.60 -21.52 10.37
C ASP A 219 -14.29 -20.74 10.60
N ASN A 220 -14.13 -19.53 10.04
CA ASN A 220 -12.88 -18.78 10.19
C ASN A 220 -13.12 -17.27 10.35
N PRO A 221 -13.41 -16.79 11.55
CA PRO A 221 -13.60 -15.37 11.80
C PRO A 221 -12.28 -14.61 11.81
N TYR A 222 -12.27 -13.41 11.21
CA TYR A 222 -11.27 -12.41 11.48
C TYR A 222 -11.54 -11.77 12.84
N LYS A 223 -10.60 -11.86 13.76
CA LYS A 223 -10.76 -11.37 15.13
C LYS A 223 -9.97 -10.08 15.35
N ILE A 224 -10.60 -9.13 16.01
CA ILE A 224 -10.00 -7.87 16.45
C ILE A 224 -10.18 -7.80 17.97
N ASP A 225 -9.08 -7.73 18.69
CA ASP A 225 -9.10 -7.66 20.15
C ASP A 225 -9.03 -6.19 20.62
N LYS A 226 -9.57 -5.93 21.82
CA LYS A 226 -9.43 -4.66 22.55
C LYS A 226 -9.79 -3.43 21.71
N THR A 227 -10.99 -3.40 21.15
CA THR A 227 -11.49 -2.20 20.46
C THR A 227 -12.17 -1.24 21.45
N GLY A 228 -12.04 0.05 21.19
CA GLY A 228 -12.68 1.07 22.02
C GLY A 228 -12.80 2.42 21.34
N VAL A 229 -13.73 3.22 21.82
CA VAL A 229 -13.92 4.62 21.38
C VAL A 229 -14.04 5.52 22.59
N ASN A 230 -13.36 6.65 22.58
CA ASN A 230 -13.55 7.75 23.52
C ASN A 230 -13.66 9.03 22.70
N ALA A 231 -14.87 9.60 22.58
CA ALA A 231 -15.10 10.74 21.71
C ALA A 231 -15.94 11.82 22.40
N GLU A 232 -15.60 13.08 22.15
CA GLU A 232 -16.34 14.27 22.49
C GLU A 232 -16.80 14.93 21.19
N LEU A 233 -18.11 14.89 20.94
CA LEU A 233 -18.75 15.34 19.72
C LEU A 233 -19.73 16.47 20.06
N TYR A 234 -19.95 17.38 19.12
CA TYR A 234 -20.95 18.43 19.22
C TYR A 234 -21.66 18.60 17.88
N LEU A 235 -22.98 18.41 17.87
CA LEU A 235 -23.83 18.63 16.69
C LEU A 235 -24.48 20.02 16.80
N SER A 236 -24.14 20.97 15.92
CA SER A 236 -24.83 22.24 15.74
C SER A 236 -26.13 22.02 14.97
N PHE A 237 -27.25 22.52 15.51
CA PHE A 237 -28.55 22.41 14.84
C PHE A 237 -28.74 23.49 13.76
N ALA A 238 -28.11 24.68 13.94
CA ALA A 238 -28.26 25.78 13.02
C ALA A 238 -27.58 25.49 11.67
N ASP A 239 -26.35 24.95 11.72
CA ASP A 239 -25.49 24.79 10.54
C ASP A 239 -25.42 23.34 10.07
N THR A 240 -26.03 22.42 10.78
CA THR A 240 -25.95 20.96 10.54
C THR A 240 -24.47 20.48 10.50
N ILE A 241 -23.65 20.97 11.42
CA ILE A 241 -22.24 20.65 11.52
C ILE A 241 -21.99 19.73 12.71
N LEU A 242 -21.35 18.60 12.46
CA LEU A 242 -20.79 17.73 13.48
C LEU A 242 -19.34 18.15 13.76
N HIS A 243 -19.09 18.67 14.96
CA HIS A 243 -17.75 18.93 15.45
C HIS A 243 -17.21 17.71 16.19
N VAL A 244 -16.06 17.24 15.80
CA VAL A 244 -15.27 16.22 16.49
C VAL A 244 -14.23 16.95 17.33
N ASN A 245 -14.56 17.26 18.58
CA ASN A 245 -13.64 17.98 19.48
C ASN A 245 -12.44 17.09 19.82
N LYS A 246 -12.72 15.81 20.07
CA LYS A 246 -11.74 14.77 20.30
C LYS A 246 -12.37 13.42 20.02
N SER A 247 -11.65 12.55 19.35
CA SER A 247 -12.02 11.15 19.19
C SER A 247 -10.75 10.31 19.26
N ASP A 248 -10.76 9.28 20.08
CA ASP A 248 -9.71 8.25 20.16
C ASP A 248 -10.37 6.90 19.92
N PHE A 249 -10.08 6.29 18.80
CA PHE A 249 -10.49 4.94 18.45
C PHE A 249 -9.30 4.02 18.62
N ALA A 250 -9.42 3.00 19.46
CA ALA A 250 -8.38 2.03 19.73
C ALA A 250 -8.74 0.65 19.17
N MET A 251 -7.80 -0.03 18.54
CA MET A 251 -7.95 -1.37 17.99
C MET A 251 -6.60 -2.09 17.97
N ASN A 252 -6.48 -3.23 18.68
CA ASN A 252 -5.23 -4.01 18.77
C ASN A 252 -4.00 -3.16 19.12
N ASP A 253 -4.12 -2.25 20.07
CA ASP A 253 -3.09 -1.27 20.47
C ASP A 253 -2.73 -0.22 19.38
N ILE A 254 -3.54 -0.15 18.31
CA ILE A 254 -3.49 0.94 17.35
C ILE A 254 -4.46 2.03 17.83
N HIS A 255 -3.95 3.25 17.98
CA HIS A 255 -4.74 4.42 18.32
C HIS A 255 -4.96 5.28 17.09
N PHE A 256 -6.20 5.67 16.87
CA PHE A 256 -6.60 6.55 15.80
C PHE A 256 -7.37 7.74 16.36
N GLN A 257 -6.69 8.86 16.50
CA GLN A 257 -7.23 10.09 17.08
C GLN A 257 -7.71 11.02 15.99
N ASN A 258 -8.89 11.60 16.16
CA ASN A 258 -9.47 12.52 15.19
C ASN A 258 -9.95 13.80 15.87
N ARG A 259 -9.85 14.91 15.12
CA ARG A 259 -10.35 16.24 15.48
C ARG A 259 -10.76 16.98 14.22
N GLY A 260 -11.84 17.78 14.30
CA GLY A 260 -12.27 18.60 13.18
C GLY A 260 -13.77 18.77 13.07
N SER A 261 -14.30 18.80 11.87
CA SER A 261 -15.73 18.99 11.64
C SER A 261 -16.19 18.39 10.31
N ILE A 262 -17.48 18.01 10.28
CA ILE A 262 -18.18 17.56 9.08
C ILE A 262 -19.47 18.35 8.97
N ALA A 263 -19.59 19.18 7.92
CA ALA A 263 -20.81 19.91 7.59
C ALA A 263 -21.63 19.11 6.58
N PHE A 264 -22.91 18.90 6.86
CA PHE A 264 -23.83 18.14 6.02
C PHE A 264 -24.72 19.08 5.22
N PHE A 265 -24.82 18.85 3.90
CA PHE A 265 -25.69 19.56 2.98
C PHE A 265 -26.68 18.56 2.34
N PRO A 266 -27.76 18.15 3.06
CA PRO A 266 -28.65 17.07 2.61
C PRO A 266 -29.30 17.36 1.25
N HIS A 267 -29.72 18.61 0.99
CA HIS A 267 -30.33 19.02 -0.26
C HIS A 267 -29.38 18.89 -1.48
N GLN A 268 -28.08 19.03 -1.25
CA GLN A 268 -27.03 18.91 -2.26
C GLN A 268 -26.41 17.51 -2.28
N LYS A 269 -26.83 16.61 -1.37
CA LYS A 269 -26.28 15.26 -1.19
C LYS A 269 -24.76 15.22 -1.06
N ARG A 270 -24.18 16.22 -0.39
CA ARG A 270 -22.74 16.34 -0.16
C ARG A 270 -22.41 16.72 1.29
N SER A 271 -21.16 16.46 1.66
CA SER A 271 -20.60 16.87 2.95
C SER A 271 -19.29 17.63 2.74
N LEU A 272 -19.01 18.60 3.60
CA LEU A 272 -17.71 19.26 3.67
C LEU A 272 -16.96 18.70 4.88
N ILE A 273 -15.80 18.13 4.64
CA ILE A 273 -14.99 17.43 5.64
C ILE A 273 -13.74 18.25 5.92
N HIS A 274 -13.46 18.51 7.20
CA HIS A 274 -12.22 19.07 7.73
C HIS A 274 -11.80 18.23 8.93
N LEU A 275 -10.95 17.22 8.72
CA LEU A 275 -10.50 16.30 9.76
C LEU A 275 -8.98 16.21 9.80
N GLU A 276 -8.45 16.35 11.01
CA GLU A 276 -7.08 16.00 11.36
C GLU A 276 -7.12 14.66 12.11
N SER A 277 -6.33 13.72 11.65
CA SER A 277 -6.29 12.38 12.19
C SER A 277 -4.84 11.95 12.47
N GLU A 278 -4.61 11.33 13.61
CA GLU A 278 -3.33 10.78 14.00
C GLU A 278 -3.50 9.28 14.30
N LEU A 279 -2.80 8.45 13.54
CA LEU A 279 -2.69 7.02 13.81
C LEU A 279 -1.34 6.75 14.45
N SER A 280 -1.32 6.00 15.54
CA SER A 280 -0.08 5.57 16.19
C SER A 280 -0.20 4.12 16.69
N THR A 281 0.91 3.39 16.57
CA THR A 281 1.05 2.06 17.17
C THR A 281 2.52 1.77 17.45
N ASN A 282 2.78 1.05 18.53
CA ASN A 282 4.10 0.53 18.85
C ASN A 282 4.31 -0.90 18.28
N SER A 283 3.37 -1.40 17.51
CA SER A 283 3.40 -2.74 16.93
C SER A 283 3.07 -2.70 15.44
N LEU A 284 4.08 -2.64 14.60
CA LEU A 284 3.93 -2.77 13.16
C LEU A 284 3.18 -4.06 12.78
N LYS A 285 3.36 -5.14 13.55
CA LYS A 285 2.63 -6.40 13.36
C LYS A 285 1.11 -6.18 13.40
N ASN A 286 0.61 -5.53 14.46
CA ASN A 286 -0.82 -5.28 14.63
C ASN A 286 -1.38 -4.43 13.48
N PHE A 287 -0.60 -3.47 12.98
CA PHE A 287 -0.98 -2.67 11.81
C PHE A 287 -1.05 -3.52 10.54
N LEU A 288 -0.05 -4.35 10.28
CA LEU A 288 -0.02 -5.22 9.10
C LEU A 288 -1.14 -6.25 9.09
N GLU A 289 -1.62 -6.71 10.24
CA GLU A 289 -2.78 -7.60 10.35
C GLU A 289 -4.09 -6.95 9.83
N LEU A 290 -4.16 -5.62 9.78
CA LEU A 290 -5.29 -4.89 9.19
C LEU A 290 -5.18 -4.74 7.67
N VAL A 291 -3.98 -4.88 7.12
CA VAL A 291 -3.73 -4.76 5.68
C VAL A 291 -4.26 -6.00 4.98
N PRO A 292 -5.14 -5.87 3.95
CA PRO A 292 -5.65 -7.02 3.24
C PRO A 292 -4.54 -7.90 2.69
N SER A 293 -4.66 -9.22 2.85
CA SER A 293 -3.64 -10.23 2.50
C SER A 293 -3.18 -10.18 1.04
N ARG A 294 -3.97 -9.58 0.14
CA ARG A 294 -3.58 -9.37 -1.27
C ARG A 294 -2.39 -8.41 -1.44
N PHE A 295 -2.12 -7.55 -0.44
CA PHE A 295 -1.01 -6.59 -0.44
C PHE A 295 0.19 -7.07 0.39
N LEU A 296 0.05 -8.19 1.10
CA LEU A 296 1.11 -8.76 1.93
C LEU A 296 1.65 -10.03 1.28
N ALA A 297 2.95 -10.27 1.47
CA ALA A 297 3.55 -11.54 1.07
C ALA A 297 2.87 -12.70 1.81
N LYS A 298 2.67 -13.84 1.12
CA LYS A 298 2.00 -15.04 1.68
C LYS A 298 2.80 -15.72 2.81
N GLN A 299 4.02 -15.29 3.05
CA GLN A 299 4.91 -15.88 4.05
C GLN A 299 4.62 -15.30 5.44
N ALA A 300 4.71 -16.16 6.45
CA ALA A 300 4.60 -15.73 7.84
C ALA A 300 5.79 -14.82 8.19
N ILE A 301 5.50 -13.57 8.51
CA ILE A 301 6.49 -12.56 8.90
C ILE A 301 6.37 -12.24 10.38
N THR A 302 7.50 -11.99 11.02
CA THR A 302 7.57 -11.39 12.36
C THR A 302 8.09 -9.97 12.20
N THR A 303 7.38 -9.01 12.78
CA THR A 303 7.73 -7.60 12.65
C THR A 303 7.68 -6.88 13.99
N SER A 304 8.50 -5.86 14.14
CA SER A 304 8.43 -4.85 15.20
C SER A 304 8.50 -3.46 14.58
N GLY A 305 8.31 -2.43 15.39
CA GLY A 305 8.48 -1.04 14.97
C GLY A 305 7.35 -0.13 15.40
N ASN A 306 7.64 1.17 15.41
CA ASN A 306 6.74 2.23 15.80
C ASN A 306 6.25 2.97 14.56
N LEU A 307 4.95 2.90 14.30
CA LEU A 307 4.31 3.60 13.19
C LEU A 307 3.52 4.80 13.72
N LYS A 308 3.76 5.97 13.11
CA LYS A 308 2.94 7.17 13.29
C LYS A 308 2.50 7.68 11.93
N MET A 309 1.23 8.06 11.83
CA MET A 309 0.68 8.66 10.62
C MET A 309 -0.15 9.88 11.04
N HIS A 310 0.13 11.01 10.43
CA HIS A 310 -0.71 12.20 10.57
C HIS A 310 -1.42 12.43 9.24
N LEU A 311 -2.73 12.56 9.28
CA LEU A 311 -3.61 12.69 8.12
C LEU A 311 -4.42 13.98 8.24
N SER A 312 -4.44 14.78 7.19
CA SER A 312 -5.32 15.94 7.05
C SER A 312 -6.27 15.69 5.88
N THR A 313 -7.57 15.73 6.14
CA THR A 313 -8.61 15.48 5.14
C THR A 313 -9.43 16.74 4.97
N ASN A 314 -9.41 17.35 3.78
CA ASN A 314 -10.06 18.62 3.50
C ASN A 314 -10.79 18.62 2.17
N GLY A 315 -12.07 18.98 2.16
CA GLY A 315 -12.84 19.16 0.93
C GLY A 315 -14.23 18.58 0.94
N TYR A 316 -14.88 18.68 -0.19
CA TYR A 316 -16.21 18.12 -0.38
C TYR A 316 -16.13 16.61 -0.65
N TYR A 317 -17.15 15.91 -0.14
CA TYR A 317 -17.40 14.50 -0.40
C TYR A 317 -18.80 14.31 -0.96
N ASP A 318 -18.90 13.83 -2.20
CA ASP A 318 -20.13 13.44 -2.87
C ASP A 318 -19.86 12.33 -3.90
N LYS A 319 -20.73 12.15 -4.90
CA LYS A 319 -20.53 11.13 -5.94
C LYS A 319 -19.42 11.46 -6.95
N GLU A 320 -19.07 12.73 -7.10
CA GLU A 320 -18.13 13.25 -8.10
C GLU A 320 -16.84 13.78 -7.46
N HIS A 321 -16.89 14.20 -6.19
CA HIS A 321 -15.78 14.84 -5.48
C HIS A 321 -15.30 14.00 -4.30
N TYR A 322 -14.00 13.95 -4.14
CA TYR A 322 -13.33 13.36 -2.99
C TYR A 322 -12.47 14.41 -2.28
N PRO A 323 -12.50 14.47 -0.93
CA PRO A 323 -11.68 15.44 -0.22
C PRO A 323 -10.18 15.17 -0.47
N LYS A 324 -9.41 16.24 -0.52
CA LYS A 324 -7.94 16.14 -0.54
C LYS A 324 -7.47 15.49 0.76
N VAL A 325 -6.56 14.53 0.66
CA VAL A 325 -5.91 13.87 1.79
C VAL A 325 -4.42 14.14 1.76
N GLU A 326 -3.90 14.73 2.82
CA GLU A 326 -2.46 14.86 3.06
C GLU A 326 -2.05 13.91 4.17
N ALA A 327 -0.90 13.26 4.03
CA ALA A 327 -0.40 12.33 5.03
C ALA A 327 1.09 12.54 5.29
N LYS A 328 1.48 12.49 6.58
CA LYS A 328 2.86 12.31 7.02
C LYS A 328 2.97 10.97 7.71
N ILE A 329 3.87 10.12 7.25
CA ILE A 329 4.06 8.75 7.73
C ILE A 329 5.49 8.64 8.25
N SER A 330 5.64 8.17 9.47
CA SER A 330 6.93 7.91 10.10
C SER A 330 6.93 6.49 10.66
N LEU A 331 7.88 5.67 10.20
CA LEU A 331 8.13 4.33 10.70
C LEU A 331 9.55 4.31 11.25
N ASN A 332 9.69 3.98 12.53
CA ASN A 332 10.97 3.98 13.22
C ASN A 332 11.23 2.63 13.90
N ASP A 333 12.51 2.24 13.88
CA ASP A 333 13.01 1.03 14.52
C ASP A 333 12.23 -0.23 14.13
N ALA A 334 11.77 -0.26 12.88
CA ALA A 334 11.06 -1.43 12.40
C ALA A 334 12.04 -2.54 12.01
N SER A 335 11.64 -3.76 12.27
CA SER A 335 12.34 -4.96 11.85
C SER A 335 11.39 -5.94 11.18
N ILE A 336 11.91 -6.73 10.23
CA ILE A 336 11.14 -7.74 9.51
C ILE A 336 11.97 -9.02 9.44
N ALA A 337 11.41 -10.12 9.89
CA ALA A 337 11.99 -11.45 9.75
C ALA A 337 10.96 -12.41 9.15
N TYR A 338 11.42 -13.28 8.27
CA TYR A 338 10.62 -14.32 7.64
C TYR A 338 10.78 -15.61 8.42
N LYS A 339 9.67 -16.28 8.76
CA LYS A 339 9.69 -17.51 9.58
C LYS A 339 10.55 -18.63 8.99
N ASP A 340 10.49 -18.79 7.66
CA ASP A 340 11.10 -19.91 6.94
C ASP A 340 12.43 -19.54 6.26
N PHE A 341 12.96 -18.35 6.52
CA PHE A 341 14.20 -17.85 5.93
C PHE A 341 15.12 -17.25 7.00
N PRO A 342 16.44 -17.42 6.90
CA PRO A 342 17.39 -16.90 7.86
C PRO A 342 17.59 -15.38 7.78
N GLY A 343 17.16 -14.75 6.69
CA GLY A 343 17.33 -13.33 6.46
C GLY A 343 16.38 -12.48 7.27
N LYS A 344 16.89 -11.35 7.73
CA LYS A 344 16.11 -10.33 8.43
C LYS A 344 16.51 -8.93 7.99
N ILE A 345 15.54 -8.04 8.03
CA ILE A 345 15.76 -6.60 8.03
C ILE A 345 15.84 -6.21 9.50
N ASP A 346 17.02 -5.76 9.93
CA ASP A 346 17.30 -5.40 11.33
C ASP A 346 16.75 -4.01 11.65
N GLN A 347 16.81 -3.10 10.66
CA GLN A 347 16.37 -1.73 10.79
C GLN A 347 15.68 -1.26 9.51
N LEU A 348 14.47 -0.79 9.66
CA LEU A 348 13.71 -0.11 8.61
C LEU A 348 13.18 1.20 9.19
N ASN A 349 13.68 2.31 8.68
CA ASN A 349 13.20 3.65 9.04
C ASN A 349 12.72 4.37 7.79
N THR A 350 11.57 5.04 7.88
CA THR A 350 11.10 5.86 6.76
C THR A 350 10.29 7.05 7.23
N GLU A 351 10.43 8.16 6.49
CA GLU A 351 9.62 9.36 6.61
C GLU A 351 9.05 9.70 5.23
N ILE A 352 7.72 9.73 5.14
CA ILE A 352 7.00 9.98 3.88
C ILE A 352 6.00 11.08 4.10
N THR A 353 6.00 12.08 3.21
CA THR A 353 4.96 13.10 3.10
C THR A 353 4.25 12.91 1.76
N THR A 354 2.93 12.84 1.76
CA THR A 354 2.16 12.62 0.53
C THR A 354 0.87 13.43 0.53
N ALA A 355 0.38 13.76 -0.64
CA ALA A 355 -0.95 14.34 -0.83
C ALA A 355 -1.65 13.68 -2.02
N PHE A 356 -2.92 13.36 -1.81
CA PHE A 356 -3.83 12.86 -2.84
C PHE A 356 -4.93 13.90 -3.08
N ASP A 357 -4.99 14.41 -4.29
CA ASP A 357 -6.00 15.35 -4.76
C ASP A 357 -6.64 14.75 -6.01
N TRP A 358 -7.81 14.13 -5.84
CA TRP A 358 -8.50 13.45 -6.94
C TRP A 358 -9.18 14.42 -7.90
N ASP A 359 -9.53 15.62 -7.41
CA ASP A 359 -10.12 16.68 -8.23
C ASP A 359 -9.06 17.41 -9.06
N LYS A 360 -7.79 17.35 -8.62
CA LYS A 360 -6.62 17.92 -9.29
C LYS A 360 -5.46 16.93 -9.25
N PRO A 361 -5.49 15.87 -10.09
CA PRO A 361 -4.52 14.78 -10.06
C PRO A 361 -3.05 15.22 -10.20
N GLU A 362 -2.83 16.35 -10.88
CA GLU A 362 -1.51 16.97 -11.05
C GLU A 362 -0.90 17.51 -9.74
N ASN A 363 -1.72 17.77 -8.73
CA ASN A 363 -1.25 18.24 -7.41
C ASN A 363 -0.90 17.08 -6.47
N ALA A 364 -1.21 15.84 -6.85
CA ALA A 364 -0.86 14.68 -6.03
C ALA A 364 0.65 14.43 -6.06
N PHE A 365 1.22 14.17 -4.89
CA PHE A 365 2.66 13.89 -4.77
C PHE A 365 2.94 12.88 -3.66
N ALA A 366 4.13 12.28 -3.72
CA ALA A 366 4.71 11.53 -2.61
C ALA A 366 6.20 11.88 -2.49
N LYS A 367 6.62 12.28 -1.30
CA LYS A 367 8.00 12.58 -0.97
C LYS A 367 8.48 11.62 0.10
N ILE A 368 9.46 10.81 -0.22
CA ILE A 368 10.21 9.97 0.71
C ILE A 368 11.40 10.79 1.16
N GLU A 369 11.31 11.38 2.35
CA GLU A 369 12.39 12.23 2.89
C GLU A 369 13.54 11.37 3.39
N LYS A 370 13.23 10.15 3.79
CA LYS A 370 14.17 9.16 4.27
C LYS A 370 13.59 7.76 4.11
N LEU A 371 14.40 6.82 3.59
CA LEU A 371 14.14 5.39 3.67
C LEU A 371 15.48 4.68 3.87
N ASP A 372 15.69 4.13 5.07
CA ASP A 372 16.85 3.33 5.43
C ASP A 372 16.43 1.89 5.65
N ILE A 373 17.11 0.97 4.99
CA ILE A 373 16.89 -0.47 5.10
C ILE A 373 18.25 -1.13 5.37
N VAL A 374 18.46 -1.61 6.59
CA VAL A 374 19.67 -2.33 6.98
C VAL A 374 19.30 -3.74 7.42
N GLY A 375 19.98 -4.74 6.86
CA GLY A 375 19.66 -6.13 7.16
C GLY A 375 20.68 -7.12 6.60
N THR A 376 20.29 -8.39 6.55
CA THR A 376 21.16 -9.46 6.08
C THR A 376 21.53 -9.27 4.61
N GLY A 377 22.77 -8.82 4.37
CA GLY A 377 23.30 -8.58 3.02
C GLY A 377 22.72 -7.36 2.30
N ILE A 378 22.06 -6.45 3.00
CA ILE A 378 21.54 -5.19 2.42
C ILE A 378 21.78 -4.02 3.35
N ASP A 379 22.21 -2.90 2.77
CA ASP A 379 22.27 -1.58 3.38
C ASP A 379 21.84 -0.57 2.31
N VAL A 380 20.66 0.02 2.45
CA VAL A 380 20.03 0.86 1.42
C VAL A 380 19.55 2.15 2.05
N HIS A 381 19.96 3.27 1.47
CA HIS A 381 19.54 4.61 1.83
C HIS A 381 18.98 5.30 0.60
N THR A 382 17.74 5.77 0.68
CA THR A 382 17.13 6.44 -0.47
C THR A 382 16.22 7.60 -0.06
N THR A 383 16.20 8.59 -0.93
CA THR A 383 15.20 9.67 -0.92
C THR A 383 14.50 9.71 -2.26
N ALA A 384 13.23 10.10 -2.28
CA ALA A 384 12.50 10.25 -3.52
C ALA A 384 11.48 11.39 -3.44
N ASN A 385 11.33 12.10 -4.55
CA ASN A 385 10.28 13.09 -4.74
C ASN A 385 9.49 12.72 -6.00
N ILE A 386 8.23 12.35 -5.82
CA ILE A 386 7.34 11.92 -6.88
C ILE A 386 6.24 12.98 -7.01
N GLN A 387 6.25 13.71 -8.10
CA GLN A 387 5.25 14.74 -8.41
C GLN A 387 4.22 14.18 -9.40
N GLN A 388 3.04 14.81 -9.46
CA GLN A 388 1.93 14.42 -10.35
C GLN A 388 1.54 12.94 -10.22
N LEU A 389 1.53 12.42 -8.99
CA LEU A 389 1.39 10.99 -8.66
C LEU A 389 0.16 10.32 -9.29
N LEU A 390 -0.94 11.05 -9.46
CA LEU A 390 -2.20 10.54 -10.02
C LEU A 390 -2.40 10.89 -11.53
N ALA A 391 -1.44 11.61 -12.14
CA ALA A 391 -1.50 12.00 -13.55
C ALA A 391 -0.38 11.34 -14.35
N ASN A 392 0.76 12.02 -14.54
CA ASN A 392 1.96 11.47 -15.15
C ASN A 392 3.13 11.62 -14.18
N PRO A 393 3.40 10.60 -13.32
CA PRO A 393 4.37 10.71 -12.26
C PRO A 393 5.76 11.07 -12.75
N GLN A 394 6.33 12.11 -12.16
CA GLN A 394 7.74 12.48 -12.30
C GLN A 394 8.50 11.99 -11.06
N PHE A 395 9.50 11.18 -11.29
CA PHE A 395 10.36 10.61 -10.25
C PHE A 395 11.68 11.37 -10.19
N GLU A 396 12.03 11.83 -9.01
CA GLU A 396 13.37 12.29 -8.67
C GLU A 396 13.85 11.43 -7.49
N VAL A 397 14.86 10.60 -7.71
CA VAL A 397 15.31 9.59 -6.73
C VAL A 397 16.81 9.69 -6.53
N GLN A 398 17.24 9.63 -5.29
CA GLN A 398 18.63 9.39 -4.91
C GLN A 398 18.70 8.06 -4.18
N LEU A 399 19.58 7.17 -4.62
CA LEU A 399 19.78 5.83 -4.09
C LEU A 399 21.24 5.60 -3.78
N ASP A 400 21.52 5.25 -2.52
CA ASP A 400 22.78 4.71 -2.04
C ASP A 400 22.53 3.29 -1.55
N ALA A 401 23.23 2.28 -2.08
CA ALA A 401 23.03 0.92 -1.65
C ALA A 401 24.32 0.08 -1.70
N ASP A 402 24.51 -0.71 -0.66
CA ASP A 402 25.49 -1.77 -0.52
C ASP A 402 24.78 -3.10 -0.35
N ILE A 403 24.94 -4.03 -1.31
CA ILE A 403 24.24 -5.31 -1.33
C ILE A 403 25.24 -6.46 -1.50
N ASP A 404 25.30 -7.36 -0.54
CA ASP A 404 25.92 -8.68 -0.67
C ASP A 404 24.86 -9.63 -1.26
N LEU A 405 24.89 -9.80 -2.57
CA LEU A 405 23.93 -10.63 -3.31
C LEU A 405 23.91 -12.07 -2.82
N THR A 406 25.05 -12.62 -2.40
CA THR A 406 25.15 -13.99 -1.90
C THR A 406 24.34 -14.15 -0.64
N LYS A 407 24.60 -13.30 0.36
CA LYS A 407 23.85 -13.32 1.63
C LYS A 407 22.38 -13.01 1.43
N PHE A 408 22.07 -12.00 0.62
CA PHE A 408 20.70 -11.60 0.32
C PHE A 408 19.92 -12.74 -0.33
N TYR A 409 20.49 -13.36 -1.36
CA TYR A 409 19.85 -14.42 -2.13
C TYR A 409 19.63 -15.71 -1.34
N GLU A 410 20.57 -16.07 -0.46
CA GLU A 410 20.45 -17.23 0.43
C GLU A 410 19.44 -16.99 1.56
N SER A 411 19.26 -15.74 1.97
CA SER A 411 18.55 -15.36 3.18
C SER A 411 17.10 -14.96 2.98
N PHE A 412 16.72 -14.49 1.79
CA PHE A 412 15.37 -13.99 1.53
C PHE A 412 14.57 -14.85 0.54
N PRO A 413 13.22 -14.73 0.54
CA PRO A 413 12.34 -15.49 -0.35
C PRO A 413 12.33 -14.94 -1.79
N VAL A 414 13.49 -14.94 -2.44
CA VAL A 414 13.64 -14.49 -3.83
C VAL A 414 13.38 -15.62 -4.82
N ASP A 415 13.13 -15.27 -6.09
CA ASP A 415 12.95 -16.24 -7.15
C ASP A 415 14.23 -17.06 -7.37
N LYS A 416 14.17 -18.35 -7.12
CA LYS A 416 15.29 -19.29 -7.26
C LYS A 416 15.54 -19.75 -8.70
N SER A 417 14.79 -19.26 -9.68
CA SER A 417 15.05 -19.49 -11.11
C SER A 417 16.32 -18.80 -11.61
N ILE A 418 16.75 -17.76 -10.88
CA ILE A 418 18.01 -17.04 -11.13
C ILE A 418 18.93 -17.32 -9.93
N THR A 419 20.18 -17.61 -10.17
CA THR A 419 21.24 -17.64 -9.15
C THR A 419 22.04 -16.35 -9.26
N ALA A 420 22.26 -15.67 -8.14
CA ALA A 420 23.02 -14.44 -8.09
C ALA A 420 24.00 -14.44 -6.93
N SER A 421 25.23 -13.98 -7.15
CA SER A 421 26.22 -13.74 -6.11
C SER A 421 27.12 -12.55 -6.47
N GLY A 422 27.85 -12.04 -5.47
CA GLY A 422 28.74 -10.87 -5.61
C GLY A 422 28.30 -9.71 -4.72
N GLU A 423 28.99 -8.59 -4.86
CA GLU A 423 28.75 -7.37 -4.11
C GLU A 423 28.33 -6.25 -5.05
N ILE A 424 27.26 -5.53 -4.72
CA ILE A 424 26.81 -4.32 -5.43
C ILE A 424 27.05 -3.12 -4.52
N HIS A 425 27.71 -2.10 -5.07
CA HIS A 425 27.82 -0.77 -4.50
C HIS A 425 27.24 0.22 -5.50
N THR A 426 26.28 1.01 -5.10
CA THR A 426 25.65 1.98 -5.99
C THR A 426 25.39 3.30 -5.30
N HIS A 427 25.65 4.37 -6.04
CA HIS A 427 25.26 5.73 -5.71
C HIS A 427 24.73 6.37 -7.00
N VAL A 428 23.40 6.50 -7.09
CA VAL A 428 22.75 7.02 -8.29
C VAL A 428 21.67 8.05 -7.96
N THR A 429 21.58 9.05 -8.82
CA THR A 429 20.47 10.01 -8.85
C THR A 429 19.78 9.91 -10.20
N THR A 430 18.45 9.98 -10.20
CA THR A 430 17.69 9.93 -11.44
C THR A 430 16.49 10.87 -11.41
N ASN A 431 16.14 11.41 -12.57
CA ASN A 431 14.91 12.19 -12.76
C ASN A 431 14.29 11.80 -14.12
N PHE A 432 13.03 11.39 -14.09
CA PHE A 432 12.30 10.97 -15.30
C PHE A 432 10.79 11.02 -15.11
N LEU A 433 10.04 11.11 -16.20
CA LEU A 433 8.59 10.90 -16.24
C LEU A 433 8.27 9.41 -16.47
N LEU A 434 7.25 8.88 -15.80
CA LEU A 434 6.84 7.48 -15.98
C LEU A 434 6.52 7.16 -17.45
N SER A 435 5.88 8.07 -18.16
CA SER A 435 5.58 7.93 -19.58
C SER A 435 6.84 7.75 -20.43
N GLU A 436 7.93 8.45 -20.12
CA GLU A 436 9.20 8.32 -20.84
C GLU A 436 9.78 6.90 -20.75
N LEU A 437 9.70 6.30 -19.56
CA LEU A 437 10.12 4.91 -19.36
C LEU A 437 9.21 3.92 -20.09
N GLN A 438 7.89 4.13 -20.03
CA GLN A 438 6.90 3.26 -20.68
C GLN A 438 6.97 3.31 -22.21
N GLU A 439 7.27 4.47 -22.75
CA GLU A 439 7.39 4.72 -24.19
C GLU A 439 8.81 4.43 -24.73
N ASN A 440 9.73 3.94 -23.88
CA ASN A 440 11.15 3.66 -24.19
C ASN A 440 11.95 4.90 -24.63
N HIS A 441 11.57 6.07 -24.13
CA HIS A 441 12.31 7.32 -24.34
C HIS A 441 13.48 7.46 -23.34
N TYR A 442 14.38 6.49 -23.34
CA TYR A 442 15.50 6.42 -22.40
C TYR A 442 16.44 7.63 -22.49
N GLU A 443 16.49 8.28 -23.65
CA GLU A 443 17.29 9.49 -23.88
C GLU A 443 16.83 10.70 -23.07
N LYS A 444 15.61 10.68 -22.55
CA LYS A 444 15.06 11.74 -21.71
C LYS A 444 15.31 11.52 -20.22
N ILE A 445 15.70 10.32 -19.84
CA ILE A 445 15.99 9.96 -18.45
C ILE A 445 17.28 10.64 -18.02
N ASP A 446 17.24 11.46 -16.96
CA ASP A 446 18.42 11.97 -16.31
C ASP A 446 18.87 10.96 -15.26
N LEU A 447 19.94 10.22 -15.54
CA LEU A 447 20.54 9.24 -14.65
C LEU A 447 22.02 9.58 -14.49
N GLN A 448 22.45 9.77 -13.25
CA GLN A 448 23.82 10.11 -12.90
C GLN A 448 24.29 9.26 -11.72
N GLY A 449 25.56 8.98 -11.64
CA GLY A 449 26.15 8.23 -10.54
C GLY A 449 26.90 6.99 -10.98
N GLU A 450 27.08 6.06 -10.08
CA GLU A 450 27.91 4.88 -10.29
C GLU A 450 27.24 3.62 -9.75
N VAL A 451 27.38 2.52 -10.50
CA VAL A 451 27.05 1.16 -10.07
C VAL A 451 28.30 0.31 -10.23
N SER A 452 28.80 -0.23 -9.14
CA SER A 452 29.95 -1.13 -9.09
C SER A 452 29.51 -2.51 -8.60
N LEU A 453 29.84 -3.53 -9.37
CA LEU A 453 29.65 -4.92 -9.00
C LEU A 453 31.00 -5.62 -8.92
N LYS A 454 31.23 -6.38 -7.84
CA LYS A 454 32.46 -7.16 -7.62
C LYS A 454 32.11 -8.63 -7.49
N LYS A 455 32.96 -9.49 -8.10
CA LYS A 455 32.80 -10.97 -8.08
C LYS A 455 31.38 -11.40 -8.45
N MET A 456 30.83 -10.74 -9.46
CA MET A 456 29.47 -10.96 -9.90
C MET A 456 29.31 -12.31 -10.59
N PHE A 457 28.32 -13.06 -10.21
CA PHE A 457 27.83 -14.22 -10.93
C PHE A 457 26.30 -14.17 -11.03
N LEU A 458 25.78 -14.28 -12.25
CA LEU A 458 24.36 -14.36 -12.53
C LEU A 458 24.11 -15.55 -13.44
N ALA A 459 23.18 -16.42 -13.10
CA ALA A 459 22.79 -17.53 -13.93
C ALA A 459 21.29 -17.77 -13.94
N SER A 460 20.73 -18.01 -15.13
CA SER A 460 19.34 -18.49 -15.33
C SER A 460 19.38 -19.90 -15.86
N ALA A 461 18.99 -20.87 -15.03
CA ALA A 461 18.91 -22.27 -15.45
C ALA A 461 17.85 -22.46 -16.55
N LYS A 462 16.73 -21.74 -16.49
CA LYS A 462 15.64 -21.77 -17.46
C LYS A 462 16.11 -21.35 -18.87
N ASP A 463 16.90 -20.28 -18.94
CA ASP A 463 17.34 -19.71 -20.20
C ASP A 463 18.70 -20.27 -20.63
N SER A 464 19.37 -21.04 -19.77
CA SER A 464 20.74 -21.54 -19.95
C SER A 464 21.73 -20.40 -20.29
N ILE A 465 21.68 -19.36 -19.46
CA ILE A 465 22.55 -18.17 -19.56
C ILE A 465 23.30 -18.05 -18.25
N SER A 466 24.60 -17.78 -18.31
CA SER A 466 25.38 -17.33 -17.16
C SER A 466 26.32 -16.19 -17.54
N LEU A 467 26.54 -15.31 -16.61
CA LEU A 467 27.45 -14.17 -16.69
C LEU A 467 28.30 -14.15 -15.42
N HIS A 468 29.61 -14.10 -15.60
CA HIS A 468 30.56 -13.87 -14.52
C HIS A 468 31.40 -12.61 -14.83
N SER A 469 31.77 -11.85 -13.82
CA SER A 469 32.69 -10.74 -13.92
C SER A 469 33.36 -10.47 -12.58
N GLU A 470 34.68 -10.40 -12.54
CA GLU A 470 35.40 -9.99 -11.32
C GLU A 470 35.09 -8.54 -10.93
N LYS A 471 34.90 -7.68 -11.92
CA LYS A 471 34.51 -6.29 -11.72
C LYS A 471 33.68 -5.78 -12.87
N LEU A 472 32.53 -5.18 -12.56
CA LEU A 472 31.77 -4.37 -13.50
C LEU A 472 31.54 -3.00 -12.86
N ASN A 473 32.00 -1.94 -13.51
CA ASN A 473 31.66 -0.56 -13.15
C ASN A 473 30.86 0.08 -14.29
N ALA A 474 29.77 0.74 -13.91
CA ALA A 474 28.98 1.56 -14.81
C ALA A 474 28.85 2.96 -14.22
N GLN A 475 29.42 3.97 -14.86
CA GLN A 475 29.30 5.35 -14.46
C GLN A 475 28.37 6.09 -15.40
N PHE A 476 27.22 6.52 -14.87
CA PHE A 476 26.21 7.27 -15.59
C PHE A 476 26.48 8.77 -15.47
N TYR A 477 26.33 9.50 -16.56
CA TYR A 477 26.49 10.93 -16.56
C TYR A 477 25.67 11.59 -17.67
N LYS A 478 25.34 12.86 -17.47
CA LYS A 478 24.65 13.65 -18.47
C LYS A 478 25.67 14.31 -19.38
N GLN A 479 25.58 14.06 -20.68
CA GLN A 479 26.43 14.76 -21.65
C GLN A 479 25.80 16.11 -21.99
N THR A 480 26.54 17.19 -21.82
CA THR A 480 26.02 18.57 -21.89
C THR A 480 25.83 19.13 -23.31
N ASP A 481 25.92 18.30 -24.34
CA ASP A 481 25.64 18.73 -25.71
C ASP A 481 24.13 18.78 -25.96
N THR A 482 23.68 19.75 -26.71
CA THR A 482 22.38 20.25 -27.13
C THR A 482 21.16 19.28 -27.15
N TYR A 483 21.31 18.02 -26.81
CA TYR A 483 20.26 16.99 -26.79
C TYR A 483 20.35 16.16 -25.52
N HIS A 484 19.21 15.81 -24.95
CA HIS A 484 19.13 14.88 -23.82
C HIS A 484 19.83 13.57 -24.16
N THR A 485 20.84 13.21 -23.41
CA THR A 485 21.67 12.05 -23.72
C THR A 485 21.99 11.31 -22.43
N LEU A 486 21.46 10.10 -22.30
CA LEU A 486 21.90 9.16 -21.28
C LEU A 486 23.23 8.56 -21.72
N ALA A 487 24.29 8.79 -20.96
CA ALA A 487 25.62 8.28 -21.26
C ALA A 487 26.17 7.45 -20.10
N THR A 488 26.88 6.38 -20.43
CA THR A 488 27.45 5.46 -19.46
C THR A 488 28.88 5.12 -19.85
N LYS A 489 29.82 5.26 -18.92
CA LYS A 489 31.12 4.62 -19.03
C LYS A 489 31.04 3.24 -18.42
N ILE A 490 31.54 2.23 -19.12
CA ILE A 490 31.51 0.83 -18.69
C ILE A 490 32.94 0.32 -18.58
N GLU A 491 33.25 -0.38 -17.51
CA GLU A 491 34.44 -1.18 -17.32
C GLU A 491 34.05 -2.57 -16.84
N LEU A 492 34.46 -3.60 -17.58
CA LEU A 492 34.38 -4.98 -17.17
C LEU A 492 35.78 -5.59 -17.14
N LEU A 493 36.09 -6.32 -16.07
CA LEU A 493 37.37 -7.03 -15.92
C LEU A 493 37.07 -8.52 -15.70
N ASP A 494 37.88 -9.36 -16.36
CA ASP A 494 37.84 -10.83 -16.25
C ASP A 494 36.41 -11.35 -16.33
N SER A 495 35.76 -11.08 -17.45
CA SER A 495 34.33 -11.38 -17.63
C SER A 495 34.13 -12.49 -18.63
N ASP A 496 33.16 -13.37 -18.34
CA ASP A 496 32.71 -14.44 -19.24
C ASP A 496 31.19 -14.56 -19.29
N VAL A 497 30.70 -14.94 -20.45
CA VAL A 497 29.27 -15.16 -20.75
C VAL A 497 29.11 -16.50 -21.41
N HIS A 498 28.19 -17.29 -20.89
CA HIS A 498 27.70 -18.52 -21.55
C HIS A 498 26.26 -18.30 -21.93
N PHE A 499 25.96 -18.47 -23.21
CA PHE A 499 24.62 -18.33 -23.76
C PHE A 499 24.19 -19.64 -24.44
N LYS A 500 23.43 -20.44 -23.74
CA LYS A 500 22.97 -21.78 -24.19
C LYS A 500 24.21 -22.59 -24.60
N LYS A 501 24.07 -23.54 -25.53
CA LYS A 501 25.18 -24.20 -26.21
C LYS A 501 25.57 -23.46 -27.49
N LEU A 502 25.27 -22.18 -27.61
CA LEU A 502 25.43 -21.40 -28.84
C LEU A 502 26.66 -20.52 -28.84
N LEU A 503 26.96 -19.91 -27.67
CA LEU A 503 28.06 -18.93 -27.55
C LEU A 503 28.66 -18.98 -26.16
N GLU A 504 29.96 -19.08 -26.10
CA GLU A 504 30.78 -18.78 -24.92
C GLU A 504 31.72 -17.63 -25.32
N ALA A 505 31.78 -16.59 -24.49
CA ALA A 505 32.66 -15.45 -24.74
C ALA A 505 33.30 -15.00 -23.44
N SER A 506 34.57 -14.56 -23.52
CA SER A 506 35.29 -13.99 -22.39
C SER A 506 36.16 -12.81 -22.85
N ALA A 507 36.34 -11.83 -21.95
CA ALA A 507 37.22 -10.70 -22.12
C ALA A 507 38.04 -10.48 -20.85
N GLU A 508 39.35 -10.25 -20.98
CA GLU A 508 40.17 -9.83 -19.83
C GLU A 508 39.78 -8.42 -19.41
N LYS A 509 39.56 -7.54 -20.39
CA LYS A 509 39.09 -6.19 -20.13
C LYS A 509 38.18 -5.70 -21.25
N LEU A 510 37.09 -5.07 -20.88
CA LEU A 510 36.25 -4.29 -21.76
C LEU A 510 36.06 -2.92 -21.11
N THR A 511 36.39 -1.87 -21.82
CA THR A 511 36.11 -0.49 -21.42
C THR A 511 35.42 0.24 -22.54
N GLY A 512 34.57 1.22 -22.19
CA GLY A 512 33.96 1.99 -23.24
C GLY A 512 32.96 3.01 -22.76
N LYS A 513 32.35 3.65 -23.73
CA LYS A 513 31.22 4.57 -23.53
C LYS A 513 30.06 4.10 -24.37
N VAL A 514 28.89 4.07 -23.77
CA VAL A 514 27.62 3.82 -24.46
C VAL A 514 26.71 4.99 -24.18
N TRP A 515 26.06 5.53 -25.19
CA TRP A 515 25.14 6.65 -25.02
C TRP A 515 23.95 6.55 -25.98
N VAL A 516 22.82 7.03 -25.53
CA VAL A 516 21.61 7.16 -26.34
C VAL A 516 21.48 8.60 -26.78
N LYS A 517 21.38 8.86 -28.08
CA LYS A 517 21.21 10.19 -28.64
C LYS A 517 19.96 10.29 -29.47
N GLN A 518 19.14 11.30 -29.18
CA GLN A 518 18.00 11.67 -30.05
C GLN A 518 18.35 12.91 -30.86
N THR A 519 17.99 12.94 -32.12
CA THR A 519 18.22 14.08 -33.02
C THR A 519 16.86 14.56 -33.58
N GLY A 520 16.31 15.61 -32.98
CA GLY A 520 15.00 16.14 -33.35
C GLY A 520 13.87 15.14 -33.06
N GLU A 521 12.88 15.04 -33.94
CA GLU A 521 11.74 14.09 -33.84
C GLU A 521 12.10 12.65 -34.26
N ARG A 522 13.37 12.38 -34.55
CA ARG A 522 13.81 11.04 -34.96
C ARG A 522 14.04 10.13 -33.75
N GLN A 523 13.91 8.83 -34.00
CA GLN A 523 14.18 7.81 -32.99
C GLN A 523 15.57 7.92 -32.37
N ALA A 524 15.63 7.59 -31.07
CA ALA A 524 16.87 7.52 -30.33
C ALA A 524 17.87 6.53 -30.99
N ARG A 525 19.13 6.91 -31.04
CA ARG A 525 20.23 6.07 -31.54
C ARG A 525 21.07 5.62 -30.37
N LEU A 526 21.40 4.33 -30.34
CA LEU A 526 22.38 3.80 -29.41
C LEU A 526 23.77 3.89 -30.07
N ASN A 527 24.71 4.53 -29.40
CA ASN A 527 26.09 4.68 -29.84
C ASN A 527 27.02 4.01 -28.82
N GLY A 528 28.12 3.47 -29.27
CA GLY A 528 29.13 2.88 -28.41
C GLY A 528 30.52 3.03 -28.97
N ASP A 529 31.46 3.42 -28.11
CA ASP A 529 32.91 3.36 -28.33
C ASP A 529 33.47 2.39 -27.30
N ILE A 530 33.95 1.24 -27.72
CA ILE A 530 34.31 0.10 -26.85
C ILE A 530 35.72 -0.37 -27.20
N ASP A 531 36.54 -0.51 -26.18
CA ASP A 531 37.88 -1.11 -26.25
C ASP A 531 37.81 -2.51 -25.63
N LEU A 532 38.32 -3.49 -26.35
CA LEU A 532 38.38 -4.89 -25.97
C LEU A 532 39.84 -5.36 -25.85
N GLU A 533 40.15 -6.04 -24.76
CA GLU A 533 41.44 -6.69 -24.55
C GLU A 533 41.25 -8.20 -24.35
N LYS A 534 42.03 -9.00 -25.12
CA LYS A 534 42.05 -10.46 -25.05
C LYS A 534 40.63 -11.12 -25.04
N PHE A 535 39.86 -10.74 -26.03
CA PHE A 535 38.54 -11.30 -26.23
C PHE A 535 38.59 -12.67 -26.89
N LYS A 536 37.95 -13.67 -26.26
CA LYS A 536 37.83 -15.02 -26.78
C LYS A 536 36.36 -15.34 -26.98
N PHE A 537 36.04 -16.10 -28.01
CA PHE A 537 34.73 -16.61 -28.21
C PHE A 537 34.74 -18.02 -28.81
N GLN A 538 33.71 -18.80 -28.46
CA GLN A 538 33.43 -20.10 -29.06
C GLN A 538 31.97 -20.14 -29.48
N ALA A 539 31.70 -20.44 -30.74
CA ALA A 539 30.36 -20.55 -31.27
C ALA A 539 30.09 -21.96 -31.82
N LYS A 540 28.93 -22.57 -31.44
CA LYS A 540 28.44 -23.85 -31.95
C LYS A 540 29.50 -24.98 -31.93
N ASP A 541 30.22 -25.17 -30.85
CA ASP A 541 31.22 -26.20 -30.60
C ASP A 541 32.38 -26.31 -31.62
N SER A 542 32.37 -25.51 -32.69
CA SER A 542 33.32 -25.64 -33.80
C SER A 542 34.08 -24.39 -34.16
N ILE A 543 33.51 -23.20 -33.98
CA ILE A 543 34.16 -21.94 -34.33
C ILE A 543 34.74 -21.35 -33.05
N ARG A 544 36.05 -21.09 -33.04
CA ARG A 544 36.76 -20.43 -31.96
C ARG A 544 37.44 -19.18 -32.49
N GLY A 545 37.33 -18.10 -31.76
CA GLY A 545 38.03 -16.86 -32.12
C GLY A 545 38.77 -16.25 -30.94
N PHE A 546 39.83 -15.52 -31.26
CA PHE A 546 40.59 -14.75 -30.32
C PHE A 546 40.93 -13.39 -30.94
N ILE A 547 40.71 -12.32 -30.21
CA ILE A 547 41.04 -10.95 -30.56
C ILE A 547 41.96 -10.44 -29.46
N GLN A 548 43.17 -9.96 -29.85
CA GLN A 548 44.17 -9.47 -28.89
C GLN A 548 43.69 -8.13 -28.32
N ASN A 549 43.50 -7.13 -29.19
CA ASN A 549 42.94 -5.83 -28.86
C ASN A 549 42.04 -5.37 -29.99
N ALA A 550 40.95 -4.70 -29.67
CA ALA A 550 40.08 -4.07 -30.67
C ALA A 550 39.45 -2.79 -30.12
N GLU A 551 39.42 -1.77 -30.96
CA GLU A 551 38.58 -0.58 -30.77
C GLU A 551 37.34 -0.72 -31.66
N VAL A 552 36.16 -0.58 -31.07
CA VAL A 552 34.89 -0.75 -31.75
C VAL A 552 34.06 0.52 -31.61
N LYS A 553 33.69 1.14 -32.74
CA LYS A 553 32.74 2.24 -32.78
C LYS A 553 31.45 1.76 -33.45
N ALA A 554 30.36 1.73 -32.74
CA ALA A 554 29.11 1.22 -33.27
C ALA A 554 27.94 2.22 -33.07
N GLN A 555 27.05 2.25 -34.05
CA GLN A 555 25.79 3.00 -33.96
C GLN A 555 24.67 2.09 -34.39
N VAL A 556 23.65 2.01 -33.57
CA VAL A 556 22.43 1.22 -33.82
C VAL A 556 21.24 2.15 -33.99
N PHE A 557 20.54 1.99 -35.10
CA PHE A 557 19.36 2.77 -35.46
C PHE A 557 18.15 1.85 -35.45
N PRO A 558 17.29 1.91 -34.46
CA PRO A 558 16.02 1.22 -34.51
C PRO A 558 15.10 1.90 -35.54
N LYS A 559 14.39 1.13 -36.35
CA LYS A 559 13.40 1.62 -37.33
C LYS A 559 11.99 1.26 -36.86
N GLU A 560 11.08 2.23 -36.76
CA GLU A 560 9.77 2.07 -36.15
C GLU A 560 8.78 1.18 -36.91
N GLU A 561 8.61 1.37 -38.22
CA GLU A 561 7.47 0.78 -38.90
C GLU A 561 7.64 -0.67 -39.39
N ASN A 562 8.86 -1.21 -39.47
CA ASN A 562 9.10 -2.54 -40.03
C ASN A 562 10.08 -3.43 -39.22
N ARG A 563 10.40 -3.08 -37.97
CA ARG A 563 11.40 -3.80 -37.14
C ARG A 563 12.76 -4.03 -37.82
N ASN A 564 13.13 -3.18 -38.75
CA ASN A 564 14.43 -3.24 -39.40
C ASN A 564 15.45 -2.54 -38.51
N ILE A 565 16.46 -3.25 -38.08
CA ILE A 565 17.60 -2.69 -37.37
C ILE A 565 18.64 -2.36 -38.40
N TYR A 566 19.14 -1.12 -38.39
CA TYR A 566 20.31 -0.69 -39.15
C TYR A 566 21.44 -0.44 -38.16
N MET A 567 22.61 -0.99 -38.41
CA MET A 567 23.78 -0.81 -37.58
C MET A 567 24.98 -0.44 -38.45
N THR A 568 25.71 0.58 -38.05
CA THR A 568 27.05 0.86 -38.59
C THR A 568 28.10 0.58 -37.54
N SER A 569 29.21 0.01 -37.92
CA SER A 569 30.33 -0.29 -37.01
C SER A 569 31.66 -0.17 -37.69
N GLN A 570 32.60 0.43 -36.98
CA GLN A 570 34.01 0.53 -37.36
C GLN A 570 34.82 -0.20 -36.31
N PHE A 571 35.66 -1.11 -36.72
CA PHE A 571 36.55 -1.86 -35.86
C PHE A 571 38.00 -1.64 -36.29
N THR A 572 38.86 -1.34 -35.33
CA THR A 572 40.31 -1.43 -35.50
C THR A 572 40.81 -2.57 -34.63
N ILE A 573 41.48 -3.54 -35.19
CA ILE A 573 41.91 -4.76 -34.51
C ILE A 573 43.41 -4.94 -34.68
N ASP A 574 44.15 -5.14 -33.58
CA ASP A 574 45.59 -5.44 -33.64
C ASP A 574 45.81 -6.83 -34.19
N SER A 575 45.11 -7.83 -33.68
CA SER A 575 45.13 -9.16 -34.25
C SER A 575 43.82 -9.92 -33.94
N VAL A 576 43.40 -10.71 -34.91
CA VAL A 576 42.29 -11.66 -34.78
C VAL A 576 42.69 -13.01 -35.37
N ALA A 577 42.35 -14.07 -34.68
CA ALA A 577 42.44 -15.43 -35.17
C ALA A 577 41.13 -16.16 -35.00
N VAL A 578 40.60 -16.76 -36.04
CA VAL A 578 39.41 -17.57 -36.04
C VAL A 578 39.74 -18.96 -36.57
N SER A 579 39.30 -19.98 -35.89
CA SER A 579 39.47 -21.36 -36.26
C SER A 579 38.18 -22.14 -36.29
N GLN A 580 38.03 -23.06 -37.23
CA GLN A 580 36.96 -24.03 -37.32
C GLN A 580 37.59 -25.39 -37.60
N GLN A 581 37.46 -26.30 -36.63
CA GLN A 581 38.17 -27.60 -36.67
C GLN A 581 39.67 -27.43 -36.88
N LYS A 582 40.23 -27.81 -38.08
CA LYS A 582 41.65 -27.71 -38.45
C LYS A 582 41.93 -26.50 -39.37
N ALA A 583 40.86 -25.84 -39.85
CA ALA A 583 41.02 -24.63 -40.65
C ALA A 583 41.16 -23.42 -39.74
N PHE A 584 41.95 -22.45 -40.15
CA PHE A 584 42.05 -21.16 -39.44
C PHE A 584 42.31 -19.98 -40.39
N VAL A 585 41.92 -18.79 -39.91
CA VAL A 585 42.28 -17.50 -40.49
C VAL A 585 42.83 -16.63 -39.37
N ALA A 586 43.96 -16.01 -39.58
CA ALA A 586 44.56 -15.04 -38.69
C ALA A 586 44.87 -13.74 -39.44
N ILE A 587 44.58 -12.62 -38.84
CA ILE A 587 44.79 -11.28 -39.44
C ILE A 587 45.48 -10.40 -38.40
N GLN A 588 46.46 -9.61 -38.86
CA GLN A 588 47.09 -8.57 -38.07
C GLN A 588 46.73 -7.19 -38.65
N GLN A 589 46.61 -6.19 -37.77
CA GLN A 589 46.29 -4.80 -38.12
C GLN A 589 45.07 -4.71 -39.09
N GLY A 590 43.93 -5.14 -38.63
CA GLY A 590 42.68 -5.09 -39.40
C GLY A 590 41.85 -3.82 -39.10
N ASN A 591 41.35 -3.19 -40.17
CA ASN A 591 40.32 -2.16 -40.08
C ASN A 591 39.04 -2.65 -40.80
N TYR A 592 37.93 -2.55 -40.15
CA TYR A 592 36.65 -3.05 -40.62
C TYR A 592 35.64 -1.91 -40.60
N ASP A 593 34.92 -1.69 -41.68
CA ASP A 593 33.78 -0.76 -41.78
C ASP A 593 32.60 -1.56 -42.28
N ILE A 594 31.63 -1.79 -41.41
CA ILE A 594 30.55 -2.73 -41.65
C ILE A 594 29.20 -2.07 -41.40
N GLU A 595 28.34 -2.14 -42.37
CA GLU A 595 26.92 -1.85 -42.26
C GLU A 595 26.10 -3.15 -42.23
N LEU A 596 25.25 -3.30 -41.23
CA LEU A 596 24.34 -4.43 -41.12
C LEU A 596 22.91 -3.93 -41.17
N THR A 597 22.11 -4.46 -42.09
CA THR A 597 20.70 -4.17 -42.18
C THR A 597 19.90 -5.45 -41.96
N ARG A 598 18.90 -5.41 -41.05
CA ARG A 598 18.02 -6.51 -40.82
C ARG A 598 16.64 -6.24 -41.47
N ASN A 599 16.37 -6.89 -42.59
CA ASN A 599 15.16 -6.66 -43.40
C ASN A 599 13.98 -7.59 -43.02
N ALA A 600 14.26 -8.70 -42.34
CA ALA A 600 13.25 -9.65 -41.82
C ALA A 600 13.85 -10.41 -40.61
N PRO A 601 13.03 -11.08 -39.77
CA PRO A 601 13.53 -11.94 -38.72
C PRO A 601 14.55 -12.93 -39.27
N LYS A 602 15.78 -12.94 -38.71
CA LYS A 602 16.92 -13.79 -39.09
C LYS A 602 17.57 -13.49 -40.44
N LYS A 603 17.15 -12.47 -41.20
CA LYS A 603 17.74 -12.12 -42.49
C LYS A 603 18.57 -10.84 -42.37
N TRP A 604 19.87 -10.97 -42.28
CA TRP A 604 20.84 -9.87 -42.24
C TRP A 604 21.45 -9.66 -43.61
N SER A 605 21.66 -8.42 -43.95
CA SER A 605 22.35 -8.01 -45.17
C SER A 605 23.60 -7.19 -44.79
N PRO A 606 24.78 -7.80 -44.79
CA PRO A 606 26.05 -7.08 -44.55
C PRO A 606 26.50 -6.32 -45.79
N LYS A 607 27.10 -5.15 -45.58
CA LYS A 607 27.83 -4.36 -46.60
C LYS A 607 28.98 -3.70 -45.91
N GLY A 608 30.15 -3.62 -46.59
CA GLY A 608 31.28 -2.93 -46.00
C GLY A 608 32.61 -3.23 -46.64
N SER A 609 33.66 -2.93 -45.91
CA SER A 609 35.04 -3.22 -46.32
C SER A 609 35.87 -3.72 -45.14
N VAL A 610 36.82 -4.56 -45.44
CA VAL A 610 37.86 -5.05 -44.54
C VAL A 610 39.19 -4.77 -45.18
N SER A 611 40.03 -4.02 -44.50
CA SER A 611 41.45 -3.86 -44.87
C SER A 611 42.35 -4.45 -43.79
N PHE A 612 43.41 -5.08 -44.17
CA PHE A 612 44.28 -5.76 -43.25
C PHE A 612 45.72 -5.79 -43.73
N LYS A 613 46.64 -6.07 -42.76
CA LYS A 613 48.00 -6.49 -43.02
C LYS A 613 48.20 -7.90 -42.49
N ASN A 614 49.03 -8.70 -43.18
CA ASN A 614 49.42 -10.04 -42.75
C ASN A 614 48.23 -10.98 -42.48
N LEU A 615 47.38 -11.26 -43.48
CA LEU A 615 46.45 -12.34 -43.40
C LEU A 615 47.12 -13.69 -43.59
N MET A 616 46.86 -14.63 -42.75
CA MET A 616 47.25 -16.04 -42.91
C MET A 616 46.03 -16.93 -42.82
N ALA A 617 45.82 -17.78 -43.81
CA ALA A 617 44.71 -18.76 -43.82
C ALA A 617 45.25 -20.18 -44.11
N TYR A 618 44.58 -21.17 -43.55
CA TYR A 618 44.85 -22.57 -43.77
C TYR A 618 43.53 -23.35 -43.77
N ASP A 619 43.40 -24.23 -44.76
CA ASP A 619 42.36 -25.25 -44.81
C ASP A 619 43.06 -26.60 -45.08
N PRO A 620 42.71 -27.68 -44.34
CA PRO A 620 43.31 -29.03 -44.54
C PRO A 620 43.16 -29.59 -45.94
N LYS A 621 42.27 -29.05 -46.75
CA LYS A 621 42.11 -29.45 -48.17
C LYS A 621 43.24 -28.97 -49.06
N PHE A 622 44.02 -28.00 -48.59
CA PHE A 622 45.14 -27.42 -49.30
C PHE A 622 46.49 -27.79 -48.68
N VAL A 623 47.51 -28.04 -49.49
CA VAL A 623 48.87 -28.45 -49.03
C VAL A 623 49.61 -27.29 -48.36
N HIS A 624 49.40 -26.07 -48.82
CA HIS A 624 50.11 -24.89 -48.35
C HIS A 624 49.20 -23.89 -47.63
N ARG A 625 49.80 -23.06 -46.77
CA ARG A 625 49.11 -21.93 -46.14
C ARG A 625 49.02 -20.80 -47.16
N LEU A 626 47.92 -20.10 -47.15
CA LEU A 626 47.70 -18.86 -47.89
C LEU A 626 48.16 -17.70 -47.00
N LYS A 627 48.96 -16.81 -47.56
CA LYS A 627 49.36 -15.53 -46.94
C LYS A 627 49.02 -14.38 -47.86
N MET A 628 48.52 -13.30 -47.28
CA MET A 628 48.26 -12.02 -47.97
C MET A 628 48.90 -10.91 -47.14
N PRO A 629 49.98 -10.27 -47.66
CA PRO A 629 50.74 -9.24 -46.92
C PRO A 629 49.85 -8.02 -46.56
N ALA A 630 49.09 -7.55 -47.50
CA ALA A 630 48.08 -6.49 -47.29
C ALA A 630 47.01 -6.57 -48.37
N SER A 631 45.77 -6.25 -48.00
CA SER A 631 44.69 -6.15 -48.97
C SER A 631 43.48 -5.41 -48.42
N LYS A 632 42.56 -5.04 -49.32
CA LYS A 632 41.24 -4.53 -49.01
C LYS A 632 40.20 -5.40 -49.72
N ILE A 633 39.23 -5.86 -48.98
CA ILE A 633 38.08 -6.62 -49.48
C ILE A 633 36.85 -5.78 -49.25
N GLU A 634 36.07 -5.54 -50.27
CA GLU A 634 34.77 -4.92 -50.19
C GLU A 634 33.68 -6.00 -50.39
N PHE A 635 32.61 -5.90 -49.65
CA PHE A 635 31.54 -6.88 -49.75
C PHE A 635 30.15 -6.21 -49.68
N GLU A 636 29.19 -6.80 -50.36
CA GLU A 636 27.79 -6.47 -50.27
C GLU A 636 26.97 -7.75 -50.40
N LYS A 637 26.32 -8.19 -49.29
CA LYS A 637 25.68 -9.50 -49.14
C LYS A 637 26.66 -10.64 -49.42
N ASP A 638 26.46 -11.39 -50.51
CA ASP A 638 27.25 -12.53 -50.90
C ASP A 638 28.31 -12.17 -51.95
N ASN A 639 28.32 -10.92 -52.42
CA ASN A 639 29.27 -10.44 -53.43
C ASN A 639 30.51 -9.86 -52.76
N PHE A 640 31.69 -10.31 -53.18
CA PHE A 640 32.98 -9.84 -52.70
C PHE A 640 33.78 -9.23 -53.84
N ASN A 641 34.37 -8.08 -53.60
CA ASN A 641 35.29 -7.42 -54.52
C ASN A 641 36.68 -7.34 -53.90
N LEU A 642 37.66 -7.89 -54.61
CA LEU A 642 39.04 -7.90 -54.20
C LEU A 642 39.83 -6.91 -55.11
N ASP A 643 40.46 -5.92 -54.50
CA ASP A 643 41.23 -4.93 -55.20
C ASP A 643 42.72 -5.16 -54.94
N HIS A 644 43.48 -5.58 -55.97
CA HIS A 644 44.92 -5.84 -55.95
C HIS A 644 45.41 -6.60 -54.70
N ALA A 645 45.08 -7.87 -54.59
CA ALA A 645 45.57 -8.70 -53.51
C ALA A 645 46.74 -9.57 -53.96
N GLU A 646 47.85 -9.32 -53.33
CA GLU A 646 49.01 -10.21 -53.47
C GLU A 646 48.83 -11.43 -52.57
N VAL A 647 48.83 -12.61 -53.14
CA VAL A 647 48.62 -13.87 -52.46
C VAL A 647 49.84 -14.77 -52.60
N GLU A 648 50.41 -15.15 -51.47
CA GLU A 648 51.48 -16.13 -51.40
C GLU A 648 50.90 -17.52 -51.06
N PHE A 649 51.24 -18.51 -51.85
CA PHE A 649 50.87 -19.90 -51.70
C PHE A 649 51.97 -20.87 -51.93
N GLY A 650 52.61 -21.35 -50.85
CA GLY A 650 53.90 -22.06 -50.95
C GLY A 650 54.96 -21.17 -51.47
N ASP A 651 55.68 -21.61 -52.58
CA ASP A 651 56.68 -20.83 -53.26
C ASP A 651 56.16 -19.97 -54.42
N SER A 652 54.80 -19.90 -54.55
CA SER A 652 54.13 -19.17 -55.61
C SER A 652 53.52 -17.88 -55.10
N GLN A 653 53.64 -16.80 -55.90
CA GLN A 653 52.99 -15.53 -55.61
C GLN A 653 52.06 -15.19 -56.78
N VAL A 654 50.86 -14.80 -56.47
CA VAL A 654 49.76 -14.50 -57.42
C VAL A 654 49.14 -13.18 -57.06
N GLU A 655 48.94 -12.30 -58.00
CA GLU A 655 48.09 -11.12 -57.84
C GLU A 655 46.72 -11.40 -58.27
N LEU A 656 45.78 -11.14 -57.36
CA LEU A 656 44.34 -11.39 -57.57
C LEU A 656 43.59 -10.06 -57.61
N THR A 657 42.81 -9.88 -58.67
CA THR A 657 41.87 -8.76 -58.79
C THR A 657 40.55 -9.31 -59.37
N GLY A 658 39.43 -9.04 -58.74
CA GLY A 658 38.18 -9.54 -59.28
C GLY A 658 36.97 -9.45 -58.34
N LYS A 659 35.85 -9.88 -58.88
CA LYS A 659 34.58 -10.03 -58.15
C LYS A 659 34.24 -11.50 -58.02
N LEU A 660 33.83 -11.86 -56.85
CA LEU A 660 33.26 -13.18 -56.54
C LEU A 660 31.79 -12.98 -56.16
N ASP A 661 30.87 -13.64 -56.93
CA ASP A 661 29.47 -13.60 -56.68
C ASP A 661 28.99 -14.85 -55.96
#